data_b864d96b132c7078e9c90afb9c9179a9
#
_entry.id   b864d96b132c7078e9c90afb9c9179a9
#
_cell.length_a   1.000
_cell.length_b   1.000
_cell.length_c   1.000
_cell.angle_alpha   90.00
_cell.angle_beta   90.00
_cell.angle_gamma   90.00
#
_symmetry.space_group_name_H-M   'P 1'
#
loop_
_entity.id
_entity.type
_entity.pdbx_description
1 polymer ?
#
loop_
_entity_poly.entity_id
_entity_poly.type
_entity_poly.pdbx_seq_one_letter_code
_entity_poly.pdbx_strand_id
1 'polypeptide(L)'
;MRRNILTSFLRAAGYVIAIHLLCLLALTLCRIVLLVANMPEEGVNWSLLPTALLIGVKFDNLIACYVSALPAVVVPVYALCTMHRPDYSRWMKNLTCGVVWYYSVLYTLLLMVHVANARYFHFFENHLNIGVTAWFGFVDDTAGLIFGDATNWWFVLISLVLSVLYIWALVALNKCFAPSWQTADPSSWKQYLLSGVLTLLLWGAAFCGMRGSFQRYPLRVSFAYFSNDPFYNKLGVNPVFNIIKSAEYGKVQIPKEIAAIDEQEAVAYVQHELSIVPSDTLRPIVRHGSVQRSIEGTPNVVLIFMESMTSENLERKENGQYLTPYLRSLRDKSLYWANCYSTGIHTNNGIVGVHYGFVPNFAKPIMDVNADLYTGLPYYLFKSGYQTMCFITGNPQYDNMNSFWRDNHISDIYSLYDYDASAVVNNFGVSDSYMFDFGLHKLEERAAEGKPFFASFLTVSNHGPYIVPEAYRNRAANPQEQIIAYADDALRQFIESAQQTQWGQNTLFVLVADHGTNLPCPYEMVLPYNRIPVFMFGAGLAPQTIDRPASQIDIWPTVLSILGIDYDNNSLGIDLLNESRRYAFFVSDDHLGVSDGEYFWCYGLHTQRECLYRIGSGDDLRSLEPERAADMRAFGMNMQRVNLMAIDKKWTEPCE
;
A
#
# COMPACT_ATOMS: atom_id res chain seq x y z
N MET A 1 -54.27 -5.97 -24.06
CA MET A 1 -53.37 -7.00 -24.65
C MET A 1 -52.41 -7.48 -23.61
N ARG A 2 -52.36 -8.76 -23.20
CA ARG A 2 -51.37 -9.29 -22.26
C ARG A 2 -50.02 -9.31 -22.95
N ARG A 3 -48.99 -8.88 -22.22
CA ARG A 3 -47.62 -8.88 -22.75
C ARG A 3 -46.96 -10.24 -22.64
N ASN A 4 -45.90 -10.40 -23.38
CA ASN A 4 -45.02 -11.56 -23.26
C ASN A 4 -44.13 -11.41 -22.00
N ILE A 5 -43.81 -12.51 -21.33
CA ILE A 5 -43.02 -12.61 -20.10
C ILE A 5 -41.68 -11.88 -20.24
N LEU A 6 -40.95 -12.16 -21.33
CA LEU A 6 -39.65 -11.58 -21.60
C LEU A 6 -39.72 -10.05 -21.69
N THR A 7 -40.74 -9.51 -22.38
CA THR A 7 -40.92 -8.04 -22.49
C THR A 7 -41.17 -7.38 -21.12
N SER A 8 -42.00 -8.02 -20.28
CA SER A 8 -42.27 -7.51 -18.91
C SER A 8 -41.04 -7.60 -18.04
N PHE A 9 -40.26 -8.66 -18.13
CA PHE A 9 -38.98 -8.82 -17.46
C PHE A 9 -37.94 -7.78 -17.91
N LEU A 10 -37.72 -7.62 -19.23
CA LEU A 10 -36.76 -6.63 -19.76
C LEU A 10 -37.07 -5.22 -19.34
N ARG A 11 -38.33 -4.89 -19.07
CA ARG A 11 -38.69 -3.59 -18.50
C ARG A 11 -38.35 -3.45 -17.03
N ALA A 12 -38.50 -4.52 -16.25
CA ALA A 12 -38.08 -4.52 -14.86
C ALA A 12 -36.54 -4.41 -14.75
N ALA A 13 -35.81 -5.16 -15.57
CA ALA A 13 -34.36 -5.05 -15.67
C ALA A 13 -33.91 -3.65 -16.18
N GLY A 14 -34.58 -3.16 -17.24
CA GLY A 14 -34.34 -1.82 -17.80
C GLY A 14 -34.58 -0.67 -16.80
N TYR A 15 -35.57 -0.82 -15.92
CA TYR A 15 -35.78 0.12 -14.83
C TYR A 15 -34.59 0.20 -13.87
N VAL A 16 -34.07 -0.95 -13.44
CA VAL A 16 -32.89 -1.00 -12.57
C VAL A 16 -31.66 -0.41 -13.26
N ILE A 17 -31.42 -0.78 -14.54
CA ILE A 17 -30.31 -0.24 -15.32
C ILE A 17 -30.43 1.27 -15.49
N ALA A 18 -31.63 1.80 -15.78
CA ALA A 18 -31.85 3.21 -15.95
C ALA A 18 -31.58 4.01 -14.67
N ILE A 19 -31.98 3.48 -13.50
CA ILE A 19 -31.63 4.08 -12.20
C ILE A 19 -30.11 4.03 -12.00
N HIS A 20 -29.46 2.89 -12.29
CA HIS A 20 -28.01 2.77 -12.15
C HIS A 20 -27.26 3.81 -12.99
N LEU A 21 -27.68 4.05 -14.23
CA LEU A 21 -27.11 5.10 -15.08
C LEU A 21 -27.35 6.52 -14.52
N LEU A 22 -28.52 6.76 -13.94
CA LEU A 22 -28.79 8.02 -13.25
C LEU A 22 -27.88 8.21 -12.03
N CYS A 23 -27.60 7.13 -11.30
CA CYS A 23 -26.66 7.11 -10.19
C CYS A 23 -25.24 7.49 -10.64
N LEU A 24 -24.76 6.89 -11.72
CA LEU A 24 -23.43 7.22 -12.29
C LEU A 24 -23.35 8.69 -12.71
N LEU A 25 -24.40 9.20 -13.38
CA LEU A 25 -24.45 10.60 -13.79
C LEU A 25 -24.36 11.54 -12.58
N ALA A 26 -25.09 11.25 -11.49
CA ALA A 26 -25.07 12.06 -10.29
C ALA A 26 -23.68 12.10 -9.62
N LEU A 27 -23.00 10.95 -9.51
CA LEU A 27 -21.64 10.88 -8.96
C LEU A 27 -20.61 11.58 -9.85
N THR A 28 -20.73 11.43 -11.16
CA THR A 28 -19.87 12.15 -12.13
C THR A 28 -20.04 13.67 -12.02
N LEU A 29 -21.27 14.17 -11.83
CA LEU A 29 -21.50 15.60 -11.59
C LEU A 29 -20.84 16.08 -10.29
N CYS A 30 -20.86 15.29 -9.23
CA CYS A 30 -20.11 15.61 -8.00
C CYS A 30 -18.59 15.67 -8.24
N ARG A 31 -18.05 14.82 -9.11
CA ARG A 31 -16.64 14.88 -9.50
C ARG A 31 -16.29 16.15 -10.26
N ILE A 32 -17.21 16.65 -11.09
CA ILE A 32 -17.06 17.95 -11.74
C ILE A 32 -17.10 19.08 -10.69
N VAL A 33 -17.93 18.99 -9.66
CA VAL A 33 -17.94 19.95 -8.53
C VAL A 33 -16.57 19.93 -7.82
N LEU A 34 -15.99 18.77 -7.56
CA LEU A 34 -14.65 18.63 -6.97
C LEU A 34 -13.59 19.32 -7.84
N LEU A 35 -13.59 19.05 -9.16
CA LEU A 35 -12.66 19.66 -10.13
C LEU A 35 -12.78 21.18 -10.12
N VAL A 36 -13.99 21.71 -10.23
CA VAL A 36 -14.23 23.18 -10.32
C VAL A 36 -13.88 23.88 -9.00
N ALA A 37 -14.17 23.24 -7.85
CA ALA A 37 -13.90 23.81 -6.54
C ALA A 37 -12.39 23.80 -6.18
N ASN A 38 -11.59 22.95 -6.82
CA ASN A 38 -10.18 22.73 -6.49
C ASN A 38 -9.29 22.78 -7.74
N MET A 39 -9.65 23.60 -8.70
CA MET A 39 -8.89 23.72 -9.94
C MET A 39 -7.46 24.18 -9.64
N PRO A 40 -6.42 23.51 -10.17
CA PRO A 40 -5.04 23.94 -10.00
C PRO A 40 -4.82 25.37 -10.51
N GLU A 41 -3.91 26.12 -9.90
CA GLU A 41 -3.59 27.51 -10.31
C GLU A 41 -3.09 27.61 -11.75
N GLU A 42 -2.41 26.58 -12.23
CA GLU A 42 -1.91 26.45 -13.61
C GLU A 42 -3.04 26.17 -14.63
N GLY A 43 -4.26 25.98 -14.16
CA GLY A 43 -5.43 25.64 -14.98
C GLY A 43 -5.58 24.14 -15.21
N VAL A 44 -6.53 23.76 -16.07
CA VAL A 44 -6.87 22.38 -16.35
C VAL A 44 -5.86 21.74 -17.30
N ASN A 45 -5.26 20.64 -16.87
CA ASN A 45 -4.45 19.78 -17.74
C ASN A 45 -5.36 18.87 -18.58
N TRP A 46 -5.62 19.30 -19.83
CA TRP A 46 -6.51 18.59 -20.76
C TRP A 46 -5.99 17.23 -21.23
N SER A 47 -4.70 16.93 -21.05
CA SER A 47 -4.14 15.62 -21.39
C SER A 47 -4.45 14.57 -20.32
N LEU A 48 -4.51 14.94 -19.04
CA LEU A 48 -4.76 14.04 -17.92
C LEU A 48 -6.25 13.91 -17.56
N LEU A 49 -7.02 14.99 -17.74
CA LEU A 49 -8.43 15.04 -17.31
C LEU A 49 -9.30 13.90 -17.87
N PRO A 50 -9.25 13.53 -19.17
CA PRO A 50 -10.09 12.44 -19.71
C PRO A 50 -9.83 11.12 -19.01
N THR A 51 -8.56 10.80 -18.73
CA THR A 51 -8.15 9.58 -18.03
C THR A 51 -8.65 9.58 -16.59
N ALA A 52 -8.49 10.69 -15.86
CA ALA A 52 -9.02 10.85 -14.50
C ALA A 52 -10.54 10.63 -14.43
N LEU A 53 -11.28 11.19 -15.38
CA LEU A 53 -12.74 11.03 -15.46
C LEU A 53 -13.15 9.59 -15.78
N LEU A 54 -12.47 8.91 -16.70
CA LEU A 54 -12.75 7.50 -17.04
C LEU A 54 -12.46 6.56 -15.86
N ILE A 55 -11.35 6.78 -15.16
CA ILE A 55 -11.03 6.06 -13.92
C ILE A 55 -12.11 6.36 -12.88
N GLY A 56 -12.51 7.62 -12.75
CA GLY A 56 -13.54 8.05 -11.83
C GLY A 56 -14.87 7.34 -12.03
N VAL A 57 -15.32 7.20 -13.28
CA VAL A 57 -16.53 6.42 -13.60
C VAL A 57 -16.42 4.97 -13.13
N LYS A 58 -15.23 4.36 -13.16
CA LYS A 58 -14.99 3.00 -12.67
C LYS A 58 -15.22 2.90 -11.15
N PHE A 59 -14.71 3.85 -10.37
CA PHE A 59 -14.94 3.92 -8.93
C PHE A 59 -16.41 4.25 -8.60
N ASP A 60 -17.02 5.18 -9.34
CA ASP A 60 -18.42 5.53 -9.19
C ASP A 60 -19.34 4.35 -9.49
N ASN A 61 -19.02 3.56 -10.52
CA ASN A 61 -19.74 2.33 -10.87
C ASN A 61 -19.70 1.30 -9.74
N LEU A 62 -18.56 1.16 -9.06
CA LEU A 62 -18.44 0.25 -7.93
C LEU A 62 -19.41 0.65 -6.80
N ILE A 63 -19.44 1.92 -6.41
CA ILE A 63 -20.37 2.44 -5.39
C ILE A 63 -21.83 2.33 -5.85
N ALA A 64 -22.11 2.66 -7.11
CA ALA A 64 -23.44 2.51 -7.69
C ALA A 64 -23.90 1.03 -7.70
N CYS A 65 -22.99 0.07 -7.96
CA CYS A 65 -23.30 -1.37 -7.89
C CYS A 65 -23.58 -1.82 -6.45
N TYR A 66 -22.86 -1.33 -5.44
CA TYR A 66 -23.18 -1.64 -4.04
C TYR A 66 -24.58 -1.18 -3.67
N VAL A 67 -24.95 0.06 -4.00
CA VAL A 67 -26.29 0.58 -3.73
C VAL A 67 -27.36 -0.14 -4.56
N SER A 68 -27.05 -0.48 -5.82
CA SER A 68 -27.99 -1.13 -6.72
C SER A 68 -28.14 -2.65 -6.47
N ALA A 69 -27.29 -3.26 -5.65
CA ALA A 69 -27.28 -4.72 -5.44
C ALA A 69 -28.64 -5.25 -4.99
N LEU A 70 -29.27 -4.62 -3.98
CA LEU A 70 -30.58 -5.03 -3.47
C LEU A 70 -31.70 -4.83 -4.52
N PRO A 71 -31.87 -3.66 -5.15
CA PRO A 71 -32.86 -3.50 -6.22
C PRO A 71 -32.62 -4.39 -7.44
N ALA A 72 -31.39 -4.68 -7.83
CA ALA A 72 -31.06 -5.56 -8.93
C ALA A 72 -31.48 -7.01 -8.70
N VAL A 73 -31.60 -7.43 -7.44
CA VAL A 73 -32.16 -8.73 -7.06
C VAL A 73 -33.69 -8.66 -6.95
N VAL A 74 -34.17 -7.70 -6.16
CA VAL A 74 -35.59 -7.66 -5.75
C VAL A 74 -36.53 -7.35 -6.92
N VAL A 75 -36.20 -6.35 -7.75
CA VAL A 75 -37.13 -5.89 -8.81
C VAL A 75 -37.36 -6.91 -9.89
N PRO A 76 -36.32 -7.56 -10.51
CA PRO A 76 -36.52 -8.58 -11.53
C PRO A 76 -37.19 -9.85 -10.99
N VAL A 77 -36.78 -10.32 -9.80
CA VAL A 77 -37.35 -11.53 -9.18
C VAL A 77 -38.82 -11.30 -8.85
N TYR A 78 -39.13 -10.17 -8.21
CA TYR A 78 -40.51 -9.81 -7.88
C TYR A 78 -41.39 -9.70 -9.13
N ALA A 79 -40.87 -9.10 -10.19
CA ALA A 79 -41.56 -9.04 -11.49
C ALA A 79 -41.86 -10.45 -12.02
N LEU A 80 -40.84 -11.36 -12.07
CA LEU A 80 -41.01 -12.74 -12.53
C LEU A 80 -42.03 -13.52 -11.71
N CYS A 81 -42.05 -13.38 -10.40
CA CYS A 81 -42.94 -14.09 -9.50
C CYS A 81 -44.40 -13.58 -9.56
N THR A 82 -44.61 -12.34 -9.96
CA THR A 82 -45.93 -11.69 -9.80
C THR A 82 -46.59 -11.23 -11.09
N MET A 83 -45.87 -11.20 -12.24
CA MET A 83 -46.36 -10.62 -13.50
C MET A 83 -47.59 -11.28 -14.08
N HIS A 84 -47.92 -12.49 -13.65
CA HIS A 84 -49.15 -13.22 -14.09
C HIS A 84 -50.37 -12.87 -13.24
N ARG A 85 -50.23 -12.20 -12.11
CA ARG A 85 -51.29 -11.86 -11.15
C ARG A 85 -52.10 -10.63 -11.59
N PRO A 86 -53.39 -10.58 -11.34
CA PRO A 86 -54.25 -9.42 -11.73
C PRO A 86 -53.74 -8.11 -11.15
N ASP A 87 -53.21 -8.12 -9.90
CA ASP A 87 -52.76 -6.95 -9.15
C ASP A 87 -51.29 -6.56 -9.47
N TYR A 88 -50.66 -7.21 -10.42
CA TYR A 88 -49.24 -6.97 -10.76
C TYR A 88 -48.88 -5.50 -10.91
N SER A 89 -49.69 -4.74 -11.69
CA SER A 89 -49.47 -3.30 -11.91
C SER A 89 -49.44 -2.51 -10.62
N ARG A 90 -50.32 -2.79 -9.70
CA ARG A 90 -50.42 -2.11 -8.38
C ARG A 90 -49.21 -2.48 -7.53
N TRP A 91 -48.88 -3.75 -7.48
CA TRP A 91 -47.77 -4.23 -6.67
C TRP A 91 -46.40 -3.72 -7.17
N MET A 92 -46.16 -3.72 -8.49
CA MET A 92 -44.95 -3.13 -9.06
C MET A 92 -44.83 -1.64 -8.82
N LYS A 93 -45.94 -0.88 -8.90
CA LYS A 93 -45.93 0.54 -8.55
C LYS A 93 -45.58 0.77 -7.08
N ASN A 94 -46.08 -0.03 -6.16
CA ASN A 94 -45.73 0.07 -4.75
C ASN A 94 -44.27 -0.28 -4.51
N LEU A 95 -43.76 -1.36 -5.13
CA LEU A 95 -42.35 -1.75 -5.05
C LEU A 95 -41.44 -0.64 -5.59
N THR A 96 -41.74 -0.13 -6.79
CA THR A 96 -40.91 0.93 -7.40
C THR A 96 -40.99 2.26 -6.64
N CYS A 97 -42.10 2.57 -5.96
CA CYS A 97 -42.14 3.68 -5.00
C CYS A 97 -41.19 3.46 -3.82
N GLY A 98 -41.15 2.24 -3.28
CA GLY A 98 -40.16 1.87 -2.25
C GLY A 98 -38.72 1.99 -2.76
N VAL A 99 -38.47 1.58 -3.99
CA VAL A 99 -37.15 1.74 -4.65
C VAL A 99 -36.79 3.21 -4.79
N VAL A 100 -37.73 4.06 -5.23
CA VAL A 100 -37.50 5.53 -5.28
C VAL A 100 -37.13 6.09 -3.92
N TRP A 101 -37.85 5.71 -2.88
CA TRP A 101 -37.56 6.16 -1.51
C TRP A 101 -36.17 5.69 -1.06
N TYR A 102 -35.82 4.40 -1.29
CA TYR A 102 -34.52 3.83 -0.98
C TYR A 102 -33.36 4.60 -1.63
N TYR A 103 -33.44 4.83 -2.94
CA TYR A 103 -32.41 5.60 -3.64
C TYR A 103 -32.40 7.08 -3.23
N SER A 104 -33.56 7.69 -2.98
CA SER A 104 -33.61 9.09 -2.54
C SER A 104 -32.86 9.29 -1.24
N VAL A 105 -33.05 8.42 -0.25
CA VAL A 105 -32.33 8.51 1.03
C VAL A 105 -30.84 8.28 0.85
N LEU A 106 -30.45 7.14 0.24
CA LEU A 106 -29.04 6.80 0.12
C LEU A 106 -28.25 7.78 -0.75
N TYR A 107 -28.81 8.18 -1.89
CA TYR A 107 -28.12 9.13 -2.78
C TYR A 107 -28.06 10.53 -2.23
N THR A 108 -29.04 10.99 -1.48
CA THR A 108 -28.93 12.26 -0.76
C THR A 108 -27.71 12.23 0.18
N LEU A 109 -27.54 11.16 0.96
CA LEU A 109 -26.38 11.02 1.84
C LEU A 109 -25.07 10.94 1.04
N LEU A 110 -25.02 10.15 -0.05
CA LEU A 110 -23.85 10.05 -0.90
C LEU A 110 -23.47 11.40 -1.53
N LEU A 111 -24.46 12.16 -2.05
CA LEU A 111 -24.23 13.47 -2.64
C LEU A 111 -23.72 14.48 -1.60
N MET A 112 -24.27 14.45 -0.37
CA MET A 112 -23.76 15.26 0.74
C MET A 112 -22.29 14.94 1.03
N VAL A 113 -21.92 13.66 1.13
CA VAL A 113 -20.52 13.25 1.35
C VAL A 113 -19.62 13.74 0.23
N HIS A 114 -20.02 13.60 -1.04
CA HIS A 114 -19.21 14.05 -2.18
C HIS A 114 -19.00 15.57 -2.21
N VAL A 115 -20.03 16.33 -1.92
CA VAL A 115 -19.92 17.80 -1.89
C VAL A 115 -19.11 18.26 -0.68
N ALA A 116 -19.33 17.66 0.50
CA ALA A 116 -18.50 17.92 1.69
C ALA A 116 -17.02 17.57 1.41
N ASN A 117 -16.77 16.47 0.69
CA ASN A 117 -15.43 16.08 0.28
C ASN A 117 -14.78 17.15 -0.63
N ALA A 118 -15.51 17.81 -1.50
CA ALA A 118 -14.93 18.85 -2.35
C ALA A 118 -14.38 20.04 -1.52
N ARG A 119 -15.06 20.38 -0.39
CA ARG A 119 -14.57 21.39 0.56
C ARG A 119 -13.40 20.88 1.41
N TYR A 120 -13.47 19.65 1.89
CA TYR A 120 -12.39 19.00 2.63
C TYR A 120 -11.12 18.94 1.81
N PHE A 121 -11.24 18.56 0.54
CA PHE A 121 -10.12 18.45 -0.41
C PHE A 121 -9.39 19.78 -0.59
N HIS A 122 -10.10 20.89 -0.54
CA HIS A 122 -9.52 22.23 -0.63
C HIS A 122 -8.48 22.53 0.47
N PHE A 123 -8.69 21.98 1.68
CA PHE A 123 -7.81 22.23 2.81
C PHE A 123 -6.71 21.18 2.96
N PHE A 124 -7.04 19.93 2.65
CA PHE A 124 -6.19 18.80 2.98
C PHE A 124 -5.59 18.13 1.75
N GLU A 125 -5.94 18.59 0.56
CA GLU A 125 -5.54 18.01 -0.73
C GLU A 125 -5.76 16.48 -0.81
N ASN A 126 -6.68 15.98 0.01
CA ASN A 126 -7.00 14.57 0.18
C ASN A 126 -8.49 14.32 0.32
N HIS A 127 -8.90 13.06 0.06
CA HIS A 127 -10.30 12.68 0.26
C HIS A 127 -10.64 12.44 1.73
N LEU A 128 -11.92 12.64 2.08
CA LEU A 128 -12.49 12.22 3.34
C LEU A 128 -12.16 10.74 3.61
N ASN A 129 -11.73 10.44 4.82
CA ASN A 129 -11.45 9.10 5.31
C ASN A 129 -12.26 8.80 6.57
N ILE A 130 -12.10 7.62 7.17
CA ILE A 130 -12.85 7.22 8.37
C ILE A 130 -12.62 8.15 9.57
N GLY A 131 -11.53 8.90 9.60
CA GLY A 131 -11.23 9.90 10.65
C GLY A 131 -12.31 10.95 10.80
N VAL A 132 -13.10 11.22 9.74
CA VAL A 132 -14.25 12.13 9.80
C VAL A 132 -15.29 11.71 10.86
N THR A 133 -15.34 10.41 11.21
CA THR A 133 -16.25 9.92 12.27
C THR A 133 -15.93 10.48 13.66
N ALA A 134 -14.69 10.90 13.89
CA ALA A 134 -14.31 11.55 15.14
C ALA A 134 -15.03 12.90 15.34
N TRP A 135 -15.40 13.58 14.25
CA TRP A 135 -16.12 14.85 14.28
C TRP A 135 -17.51 14.72 14.87
N PHE A 136 -18.14 13.53 14.80
CA PHE A 136 -19.43 13.28 15.45
C PHE A 136 -19.34 13.30 16.99
N GLY A 137 -18.11 13.17 17.56
CA GLY A 137 -17.88 13.37 18.99
C GLY A 137 -17.84 14.84 19.43
N PHE A 138 -17.71 15.78 18.48
CA PHE A 138 -17.60 17.23 18.70
C PHE A 138 -18.62 17.99 17.84
N VAL A 139 -19.91 17.66 18.01
CA VAL A 139 -20.99 18.13 17.14
C VAL A 139 -21.10 19.66 17.13
N ASP A 140 -20.94 20.32 18.27
CA ASP A 140 -21.05 21.78 18.38
C ASP A 140 -19.91 22.50 17.66
N ASP A 141 -18.68 22.02 17.83
CA ASP A 141 -17.50 22.57 17.16
C ASP A 141 -17.57 22.32 15.65
N THR A 142 -17.96 21.11 15.24
CA THR A 142 -18.15 20.73 13.83
C THR A 142 -19.25 21.55 13.18
N ALA A 143 -20.37 21.76 13.86
CA ALA A 143 -21.44 22.63 13.38
C ALA A 143 -20.95 24.10 13.27
N GLY A 144 -20.17 24.57 14.24
CA GLY A 144 -19.53 25.89 14.20
C GLY A 144 -18.62 26.06 12.98
N LEU A 145 -17.79 25.05 12.68
CA LEU A 145 -16.92 25.06 11.50
C LEU A 145 -17.71 25.04 10.18
N ILE A 146 -18.78 24.24 10.10
CA ILE A 146 -19.58 24.11 8.87
C ILE A 146 -20.42 25.37 8.62
N PHE A 147 -21.10 25.88 9.64
CA PHE A 147 -22.08 26.97 9.49
C PHE A 147 -21.50 28.35 9.81
N GLY A 148 -20.35 28.45 10.45
CA GLY A 148 -19.67 29.70 10.79
C GLY A 148 -18.95 30.36 9.62
N ASP A 149 -18.51 29.60 8.61
CA ASP A 149 -17.88 30.13 7.40
C ASP A 149 -18.92 30.30 6.28
N ALA A 150 -19.12 31.54 5.81
CA ALA A 150 -20.04 31.86 4.73
C ALA A 150 -19.76 31.10 3.43
N THR A 151 -18.51 30.73 3.15
CA THR A 151 -18.11 29.98 1.98
C THR A 151 -18.72 28.56 1.97
N ASN A 152 -18.91 27.98 3.14
CA ASN A 152 -19.47 26.63 3.27
C ASN A 152 -20.95 26.56 2.87
N TRP A 153 -21.68 27.67 2.96
CA TRP A 153 -23.08 27.71 2.54
C TRP A 153 -23.29 27.42 1.07
N TRP A 154 -22.34 27.75 0.21
CA TRP A 154 -22.41 27.39 -1.21
C TRP A 154 -22.37 25.85 -1.40
N PHE A 155 -21.53 25.14 -0.64
CA PHE A 155 -21.48 23.68 -0.69
C PHE A 155 -22.75 23.04 -0.14
N VAL A 156 -23.34 23.59 0.92
CA VAL A 156 -24.65 23.16 1.43
C VAL A 156 -25.73 23.35 0.37
N LEU A 157 -25.77 24.54 -0.27
CA LEU A 157 -26.72 24.83 -1.33
C LEU A 157 -26.57 23.90 -2.54
N ILE A 158 -25.33 23.69 -3.00
CA ILE A 158 -25.03 22.77 -4.12
C ILE A 158 -25.52 21.36 -3.76
N SER A 159 -25.26 20.87 -2.55
CA SER A 159 -25.70 19.56 -2.08
C SER A 159 -27.22 19.43 -2.11
N LEU A 160 -27.94 20.44 -1.63
CA LEU A 160 -29.42 20.48 -1.66
C LEU A 160 -29.93 20.47 -3.10
N VAL A 161 -29.39 21.32 -3.97
CA VAL A 161 -29.81 21.41 -5.37
C VAL A 161 -29.59 20.09 -6.10
N LEU A 162 -28.40 19.48 -5.95
CA LEU A 162 -28.10 18.19 -6.57
C LEU A 162 -29.05 17.09 -6.05
N SER A 163 -29.32 17.06 -4.75
CA SER A 163 -30.25 16.09 -4.15
C SER A 163 -31.68 16.26 -4.69
N VAL A 164 -32.18 17.49 -4.77
CA VAL A 164 -33.51 17.77 -5.31
C VAL A 164 -33.59 17.39 -6.79
N LEU A 165 -32.59 17.74 -7.59
CA LEU A 165 -32.54 17.38 -9.01
C LEU A 165 -32.47 15.87 -9.20
N TYR A 166 -31.69 15.17 -8.39
CA TYR A 166 -31.60 13.72 -8.43
C TYR A 166 -32.95 13.05 -8.09
N ILE A 167 -33.60 13.48 -6.99
CA ILE A 167 -34.91 12.95 -6.57
C ILE A 167 -35.98 13.25 -7.64
N TRP A 168 -35.96 14.45 -8.20
CA TRP A 168 -36.88 14.82 -9.28
C TRP A 168 -36.69 13.91 -10.50
N ALA A 169 -35.44 13.70 -10.96
CA ALA A 169 -35.12 12.83 -12.06
C ALA A 169 -35.51 11.35 -11.79
N LEU A 170 -35.28 10.87 -10.57
CA LEU A 170 -35.65 9.52 -10.13
C LEU A 170 -37.19 9.33 -10.14
N VAL A 171 -37.95 10.32 -9.62
CA VAL A 171 -39.41 10.30 -9.66
C VAL A 171 -39.92 10.38 -11.10
N ALA A 172 -39.31 11.22 -11.96
CA ALA A 172 -39.67 11.31 -13.37
C ALA A 172 -39.42 9.99 -14.08
N LEU A 173 -38.28 9.36 -13.85
CA LEU A 173 -37.94 8.03 -14.39
C LEU A 173 -38.96 6.98 -13.95
N ASN A 174 -39.31 6.93 -12.66
CA ASN A 174 -40.31 6.01 -12.14
C ASN A 174 -41.70 6.24 -12.80
N LYS A 175 -42.10 7.47 -13.02
CA LYS A 175 -43.34 7.80 -13.76
C LYS A 175 -43.32 7.33 -15.21
N CYS A 176 -42.17 7.43 -15.88
CA CYS A 176 -41.99 6.92 -17.25
C CYS A 176 -42.13 5.39 -17.33
N PHE A 177 -41.70 4.66 -16.31
CA PHE A 177 -41.84 3.20 -16.27
C PHE A 177 -43.20 2.70 -15.78
N ALA A 178 -43.91 3.49 -14.95
CA ALA A 178 -45.18 3.11 -14.32
C ALA A 178 -46.25 2.58 -15.30
N PRO A 179 -46.48 3.16 -16.50
CA PRO A 179 -47.43 2.64 -17.48
C PRO A 179 -47.03 1.28 -18.05
N SER A 180 -45.79 0.88 -17.90
CA SER A 180 -45.25 -0.35 -18.46
C SER A 180 -45.52 -1.59 -17.60
N TRP A 181 -45.96 -1.45 -16.37
CA TRP A 181 -46.27 -2.54 -15.46
C TRP A 181 -47.61 -3.20 -15.84
N GLN A 182 -47.57 -4.11 -16.81
CA GLN A 182 -48.77 -4.82 -17.33
C GLN A 182 -48.56 -6.31 -17.14
N THR A 183 -49.66 -7.02 -16.86
CA THR A 183 -49.68 -8.46 -16.69
C THR A 183 -49.16 -9.19 -17.95
N ALA A 184 -48.45 -10.30 -17.74
CA ALA A 184 -47.95 -11.18 -18.78
C ALA A 184 -48.71 -12.51 -18.82
N ASP A 185 -48.75 -13.14 -20.01
CA ASP A 185 -49.30 -14.47 -20.15
C ASP A 185 -48.27 -15.53 -19.75
N PRO A 186 -48.56 -16.42 -18.77
CA PRO A 186 -47.62 -17.40 -18.26
C PRO A 186 -47.37 -18.60 -19.20
N SER A 187 -47.87 -18.61 -20.44
CA SER A 187 -47.93 -19.76 -21.33
C SER A 187 -46.57 -20.30 -21.83
N SER A 188 -45.44 -19.54 -21.65
CA SER A 188 -44.15 -19.91 -22.23
C SER A 188 -43.07 -20.15 -21.19
N TRP A 189 -42.81 -21.42 -20.84
CA TRP A 189 -41.70 -21.79 -19.95
C TRP A 189 -40.31 -21.39 -20.49
N LYS A 190 -40.11 -21.36 -21.82
CA LYS A 190 -38.86 -20.89 -22.45
C LYS A 190 -38.55 -19.46 -22.14
N GLN A 191 -39.58 -18.59 -22.04
CA GLN A 191 -39.40 -17.19 -21.70
C GLN A 191 -39.08 -17.00 -20.21
N TYR A 192 -39.64 -17.83 -19.30
CA TYR A 192 -39.23 -17.88 -17.91
C TYR A 192 -37.77 -18.29 -17.75
N LEU A 193 -37.35 -19.35 -18.46
CA LEU A 193 -35.97 -19.82 -18.43
C LEU A 193 -35.01 -18.73 -18.92
N LEU A 194 -35.32 -18.09 -20.08
CA LEU A 194 -34.51 -17.03 -20.63
C LEU A 194 -34.44 -15.81 -19.65
N SER A 195 -35.57 -15.43 -19.06
CA SER A 195 -35.61 -14.36 -18.08
C SER A 195 -34.80 -14.69 -16.81
N GLY A 196 -34.81 -15.95 -16.38
CA GLY A 196 -33.97 -16.44 -15.28
C GLY A 196 -32.48 -16.34 -15.60
N VAL A 197 -32.07 -16.77 -16.82
CA VAL A 197 -30.68 -16.63 -17.28
C VAL A 197 -30.26 -15.16 -17.33
N LEU A 198 -31.13 -14.28 -17.87
CA LEU A 198 -30.83 -12.85 -17.90
C LEU A 198 -30.75 -12.22 -16.50
N THR A 199 -31.52 -12.73 -15.53
CA THR A 199 -31.40 -12.33 -14.12
C THR A 199 -30.04 -12.70 -13.57
N LEU A 200 -29.58 -13.93 -13.81
CA LEU A 200 -28.24 -14.38 -13.40
C LEU A 200 -27.13 -13.55 -14.04
N LEU A 201 -27.28 -13.20 -15.32
CA LEU A 201 -26.34 -12.31 -16.02
C LEU A 201 -26.32 -10.90 -15.41
N LEU A 202 -27.50 -10.36 -15.07
CA LEU A 202 -27.58 -9.04 -14.39
C LEU A 202 -26.89 -9.08 -13.01
N TRP A 203 -27.09 -10.16 -12.25
CA TRP A 203 -26.40 -10.33 -10.97
C TRP A 203 -24.89 -10.51 -11.14
N GLY A 204 -24.48 -11.30 -12.15
CA GLY A 204 -23.07 -11.44 -12.50
C GLY A 204 -22.43 -10.10 -12.87
N ALA A 205 -23.12 -9.29 -13.66
CA ALA A 205 -22.67 -7.94 -14.01
C ALA A 205 -22.57 -7.01 -12.78
N ALA A 206 -23.57 -7.04 -11.90
CA ALA A 206 -23.56 -6.28 -10.66
C ALA A 206 -22.41 -6.73 -9.74
N PHE A 207 -22.16 -8.04 -9.61
CA PHE A 207 -21.04 -8.58 -8.84
C PHE A 207 -19.68 -8.16 -9.42
N CYS A 208 -19.50 -8.24 -10.76
CA CYS A 208 -18.30 -7.74 -11.42
C CYS A 208 -18.12 -6.21 -11.20
N GLY A 209 -19.22 -5.45 -11.22
CA GLY A 209 -19.21 -4.03 -10.92
C GLY A 209 -18.81 -3.73 -9.49
N MET A 210 -19.31 -4.50 -8.50
CA MET A 210 -18.90 -4.39 -7.09
C MET A 210 -17.43 -4.76 -6.87
N ARG A 211 -16.90 -5.73 -7.64
CA ARG A 211 -15.47 -6.03 -7.62
C ARG A 211 -14.62 -4.92 -8.27
N GLY A 212 -15.17 -4.20 -9.23
CA GLY A 212 -14.59 -3.03 -9.89
C GLY A 212 -13.38 -3.33 -10.79
N SER A 213 -12.89 -4.58 -10.85
CA SER A 213 -11.73 -4.97 -11.65
C SER A 213 -11.86 -6.41 -12.14
N PHE A 214 -11.40 -6.67 -13.38
CA PHE A 214 -11.22 -8.02 -13.94
C PHE A 214 -9.81 -8.58 -13.71
N GLN A 215 -8.91 -7.78 -13.12
CA GLN A 215 -7.56 -8.21 -12.76
C GLN A 215 -7.60 -9.14 -11.54
N ARG A 216 -6.43 -9.71 -11.17
CA ARG A 216 -6.27 -10.60 -10.01
C ARG A 216 -6.83 -9.99 -8.72
N TYR A 217 -6.63 -8.68 -8.53
CA TYR A 217 -7.07 -7.95 -7.33
C TYR A 217 -8.36 -7.16 -7.58
N PRO A 218 -9.23 -7.00 -6.55
CA PRO A 218 -10.33 -6.04 -6.60
C PRO A 218 -9.81 -4.62 -6.82
N LEU A 219 -10.70 -3.70 -7.20
CA LEU A 219 -10.34 -2.30 -7.35
C LEU A 219 -9.76 -1.75 -6.02
N ARG A 220 -8.59 -1.11 -6.13
CA ARG A 220 -7.89 -0.42 -5.02
C ARG A 220 -7.70 1.04 -5.40
N VAL A 221 -7.43 1.92 -4.41
CA VAL A 221 -7.18 3.35 -4.65
C VAL A 221 -6.02 3.57 -5.63
N SER A 222 -4.98 2.74 -5.52
CA SER A 222 -3.81 2.78 -6.41
C SER A 222 -4.12 2.67 -7.91
N PHE A 223 -5.30 2.14 -8.31
CA PHE A 223 -5.75 2.17 -9.71
C PHE A 223 -6.01 3.58 -10.25
N ALA A 224 -6.20 4.56 -9.37
CA ALA A 224 -6.36 5.95 -9.76
C ALA A 224 -5.03 6.67 -10.03
N TYR A 225 -3.90 6.10 -9.62
CA TYR A 225 -2.58 6.70 -9.74
C TYR A 225 -1.95 6.35 -11.09
N PHE A 226 -2.31 7.13 -12.11
CA PHE A 226 -1.87 6.94 -13.50
C PHE A 226 -0.87 7.99 -13.98
N SER A 227 -0.60 9.03 -13.20
CA SER A 227 0.29 10.13 -13.54
C SER A 227 1.15 10.57 -12.34
N ASN A 228 2.10 11.46 -12.59
CA ASN A 228 2.89 12.12 -11.55
C ASN A 228 2.18 13.32 -10.93
N ASP A 229 0.98 13.67 -11.41
CA ASP A 229 0.18 14.76 -10.88
C ASP A 229 -0.81 14.22 -9.84
N PRO A 230 -0.61 14.52 -8.53
CA PRO A 230 -1.42 14.00 -7.45
C PRO A 230 -2.88 14.41 -7.55
N PHE A 231 -3.17 15.63 -8.06
CA PHE A 231 -4.52 16.14 -8.19
C PHE A 231 -5.37 15.27 -9.13
N TYR A 232 -4.85 14.96 -10.35
CA TYR A 232 -5.61 14.12 -11.31
C TYR A 232 -5.71 12.68 -10.89
N ASN A 233 -4.72 12.14 -10.18
CA ASN A 233 -4.80 10.82 -9.56
C ASN A 233 -5.94 10.77 -8.55
N LYS A 234 -5.97 11.72 -7.61
CA LYS A 234 -7.00 11.81 -6.57
C LYS A 234 -8.37 12.16 -7.17
N LEU A 235 -8.44 13.01 -8.20
CA LEU A 235 -9.70 13.29 -8.92
C LEU A 235 -10.36 12.02 -9.44
N GLY A 236 -9.59 10.97 -9.78
CA GLY A 236 -10.10 9.65 -10.18
C GLY A 236 -10.76 8.86 -9.04
N VAL A 237 -10.44 9.10 -7.78
CA VAL A 237 -10.96 8.33 -6.65
C VAL A 237 -12.39 8.79 -6.28
N ASN A 238 -13.21 7.86 -5.80
CA ASN A 238 -14.52 8.17 -5.21
C ASN A 238 -14.37 8.33 -3.68
N PRO A 239 -14.82 9.45 -3.07
CA PRO A 239 -14.61 9.70 -1.64
C PRO A 239 -15.32 8.69 -0.74
N VAL A 240 -16.48 8.15 -1.13
CA VAL A 240 -17.17 7.11 -0.36
C VAL A 240 -16.38 5.80 -0.39
N PHE A 241 -15.79 5.45 -1.55
CA PHE A 241 -14.88 4.34 -1.66
C PHE A 241 -13.66 4.51 -0.72
N ASN A 242 -13.10 5.72 -0.68
CA ASN A 242 -11.99 6.05 0.21
C ASN A 242 -12.35 5.89 1.70
N ILE A 243 -13.55 6.36 2.11
CA ILE A 243 -14.05 6.15 3.48
C ILE A 243 -14.20 4.66 3.79
N ILE A 244 -14.80 3.86 2.89
CA ILE A 244 -14.96 2.42 3.09
C ILE A 244 -13.60 1.74 3.24
N LYS A 245 -12.65 2.06 2.37
CA LYS A 245 -11.31 1.48 2.42
C LYS A 245 -10.55 1.89 3.67
N SER A 246 -10.57 3.16 4.04
CA SER A 246 -9.95 3.62 5.29
C SER A 246 -10.60 3.01 6.53
N ALA A 247 -11.89 2.64 6.49
CA ALA A 247 -12.56 1.92 7.56
C ALA A 247 -12.13 0.44 7.64
N GLU A 248 -11.90 -0.22 6.50
CA GLU A 248 -11.40 -1.61 6.46
C GLU A 248 -10.00 -1.71 7.10
N TYR A 249 -9.14 -0.73 6.84
CA TYR A 249 -7.78 -0.72 7.38
C TYR A 249 -7.72 -0.23 8.84
N GLY A 250 -8.73 0.50 9.30
CA GLY A 250 -8.95 0.87 10.71
C GLY A 250 -7.87 1.76 11.32
N LYS A 251 -8.11 2.24 12.55
CA LYS A 251 -7.05 2.82 13.39
C LYS A 251 -6.00 1.75 13.68
N VAL A 252 -4.74 2.17 13.83
CA VAL A 252 -3.65 1.32 14.31
C VAL A 252 -4.11 0.66 15.61
N GLN A 253 -4.52 -0.62 15.55
CA GLN A 253 -4.92 -1.35 16.76
C GLN A 253 -3.65 -1.83 17.44
N ILE A 254 -3.16 -1.04 18.39
CA ILE A 254 -2.00 -1.42 19.20
C ILE A 254 -2.39 -2.64 20.06
N PRO A 255 -1.61 -3.74 20.06
CA PRO A 255 -1.85 -4.87 20.94
C PRO A 255 -1.95 -4.45 22.41
N LYS A 256 -2.86 -5.08 23.17
CA LYS A 256 -3.18 -4.67 24.55
C LYS A 256 -1.97 -4.57 25.46
N GLU A 257 -1.04 -5.50 25.33
CA GLU A 257 0.18 -5.59 26.14
C GLU A 257 1.11 -4.41 25.86
N ILE A 258 1.20 -4.00 24.59
CA ILE A 258 1.98 -2.82 24.16
C ILE A 258 1.22 -1.53 24.52
N ALA A 259 -0.10 -1.50 24.33
CA ALA A 259 -0.95 -0.37 24.68
C ALA A 259 -0.99 -0.07 26.18
N ALA A 260 -0.73 -1.07 27.04
CA ALA A 260 -0.67 -0.91 28.48
C ALA A 260 0.55 -0.13 28.97
N ILE A 261 1.57 0.04 28.12
CA ILE A 261 2.77 0.84 28.45
C ILE A 261 2.40 2.31 28.39
N ASP A 262 2.72 3.06 29.43
CA ASP A 262 2.50 4.51 29.46
C ASP A 262 3.28 5.21 28.34
N GLU A 263 2.63 6.15 27.68
CA GLU A 263 3.21 6.83 26.50
C GLU A 263 4.43 7.66 26.85
N GLN A 264 4.41 8.37 27.99
CA GLN A 264 5.51 9.24 28.40
C GLN A 264 6.70 8.40 28.87
N GLU A 265 6.44 7.32 29.61
CA GLU A 265 7.48 6.38 30.04
C GLU A 265 8.15 5.70 28.84
N ALA A 266 7.36 5.25 27.85
CA ALA A 266 7.90 4.65 26.63
C ALA A 266 8.78 5.64 25.83
N VAL A 267 8.32 6.88 25.67
CA VAL A 267 9.09 7.94 24.98
C VAL A 267 10.37 8.23 25.73
N ALA A 268 10.32 8.41 27.05
CA ALA A 268 11.50 8.66 27.88
C ALA A 268 12.52 7.51 27.81
N TYR A 269 12.02 6.27 27.81
CA TYR A 269 12.87 5.07 27.63
C TYR A 269 13.60 5.11 26.29
N VAL A 270 12.87 5.35 25.19
CA VAL A 270 13.44 5.36 23.84
C VAL A 270 14.41 6.54 23.64
N GLN A 271 14.09 7.72 24.19
CA GLN A 271 14.99 8.86 24.16
C GLN A 271 16.32 8.55 24.88
N HIS A 272 16.23 7.91 26.04
CA HIS A 272 17.43 7.49 26.78
C HIS A 272 18.23 6.43 26.00
N GLU A 273 17.57 5.40 25.50
CA GLU A 273 18.22 4.26 24.80
C GLU A 273 18.91 4.66 23.50
N LEU A 274 18.31 5.57 22.74
CA LEU A 274 18.84 6.08 21.47
C LEU A 274 19.56 7.45 21.62
N SER A 275 19.74 7.94 22.84
CA SER A 275 20.35 9.25 23.11
C SER A 275 19.67 10.40 22.32
N ILE A 276 18.36 10.36 22.19
CA ILE A 276 17.59 11.34 21.41
C ILE A 276 17.51 12.67 22.17
N VAL A 277 17.96 13.74 21.52
CA VAL A 277 17.65 15.11 21.90
C VAL A 277 16.61 15.64 20.92
N PRO A 278 15.34 15.78 21.34
CA PRO A 278 14.26 16.17 20.41
C PRO A 278 14.49 17.56 19.81
N SER A 279 14.33 17.67 18.50
CA SER A 279 14.31 18.97 17.80
C SER A 279 12.89 19.56 17.72
N ASP A 280 11.87 18.77 18.05
CA ASP A 280 10.46 19.15 18.01
C ASP A 280 9.76 18.75 19.32
N THR A 281 9.10 19.69 19.99
CA THR A 281 8.42 19.43 21.27
C THR A 281 7.12 18.62 21.12
N LEU A 282 6.48 18.68 19.95
CA LEU A 282 5.25 17.94 19.65
C LEU A 282 5.54 16.54 19.13
N ARG A 283 6.74 16.31 18.61
CA ARG A 283 7.19 15.03 18.04
C ARG A 283 8.48 14.59 18.74
N PRO A 284 8.37 13.97 19.92
CA PRO A 284 9.47 13.81 20.86
C PRO A 284 10.59 12.85 20.43
N ILE A 285 10.43 12.15 19.30
CA ILE A 285 11.49 11.30 18.72
C ILE A 285 12.20 11.96 17.53
N VAL A 286 11.68 13.08 17.02
CA VAL A 286 12.30 13.81 15.91
C VAL A 286 13.58 14.48 16.36
N ARG A 287 14.65 14.26 15.63
CA ARG A 287 15.99 14.78 15.91
C ARG A 287 16.76 15.11 14.65
N HIS A 288 17.65 16.06 14.71
CA HIS A 288 18.61 16.30 13.63
C HIS A 288 19.54 15.08 13.50
N GLY A 289 19.70 14.58 12.29
CA GLY A 289 20.65 13.50 11.99
C GLY A 289 22.09 13.99 12.11
N SER A 290 22.98 13.15 12.63
CA SER A 290 24.41 13.42 12.53
C SER A 290 24.88 13.05 11.13
N VAL A 291 25.45 14.01 10.40
CA VAL A 291 25.90 13.80 9.03
C VAL A 291 27.41 13.74 8.97
N GLN A 292 27.93 12.61 8.53
CA GLN A 292 29.36 12.45 8.27
C GLN A 292 29.57 11.91 6.85
N ARG A 293 29.76 12.85 5.92
CA ARG A 293 29.99 12.50 4.52
C ARG A 293 31.15 11.52 4.38
N SER A 294 30.89 10.34 3.80
CA SER A 294 31.89 9.28 3.60
C SER A 294 32.33 9.13 2.14
N ILE A 295 31.63 9.77 1.21
CA ILE A 295 31.93 9.75 -0.23
C ILE A 295 31.89 11.17 -0.81
N GLU A 296 32.67 11.40 -1.86
CA GLU A 296 32.75 12.72 -2.52
C GLU A 296 31.66 12.89 -3.59
N GLY A 297 31.38 14.16 -3.92
CA GLY A 297 30.45 14.49 -5.01
C GLY A 297 28.99 14.24 -4.69
N THR A 298 28.20 14.03 -5.73
CA THR A 298 26.75 13.69 -5.67
C THR A 298 26.52 12.44 -6.50
N PRO A 299 26.81 11.24 -5.92
CA PRO A 299 26.65 9.98 -6.62
C PRO A 299 25.17 9.63 -6.79
N ASN A 300 24.88 8.80 -7.78
CA ASN A 300 23.60 8.12 -7.87
C ASN A 300 23.43 7.13 -6.71
N VAL A 301 22.21 6.74 -6.42
CA VAL A 301 21.89 5.69 -5.44
C VAL A 301 21.06 4.61 -6.13
N VAL A 302 21.54 3.39 -6.11
CA VAL A 302 20.82 2.20 -6.58
C VAL A 302 20.59 1.28 -5.38
N LEU A 303 19.34 1.15 -4.98
CA LEU A 303 18.90 0.28 -3.89
C LEU A 303 18.20 -0.95 -4.47
N ILE A 304 18.61 -2.15 -4.06
CA ILE A 304 18.04 -3.39 -4.56
C ILE A 304 17.50 -4.20 -3.38
N PHE A 305 16.19 -4.42 -3.38
CA PHE A 305 15.55 -5.39 -2.51
C PHE A 305 15.70 -6.78 -3.10
N MET A 306 16.36 -7.66 -2.34
CA MET A 306 16.54 -9.07 -2.69
C MET A 306 15.43 -9.89 -2.07
N GLU A 307 14.48 -10.36 -2.88
CA GLU A 307 13.33 -11.15 -2.45
C GLU A 307 13.73 -12.34 -1.58
N SER A 308 13.20 -12.38 -0.34
CA SER A 308 13.32 -13.52 0.60
C SER A 308 14.76 -13.99 0.85
N MET A 309 15.75 -13.09 0.83
CA MET A 309 17.16 -13.45 0.95
C MET A 309 17.60 -13.45 2.42
N THR A 310 17.65 -14.63 3.03
CA THR A 310 18.16 -14.78 4.40
C THR A 310 19.70 -14.80 4.45
N SER A 311 20.28 -14.30 5.54
CA SER A 311 21.73 -14.30 5.76
C SER A 311 22.36 -15.71 5.73
N GLU A 312 21.60 -16.73 6.11
CA GLU A 312 22.04 -18.13 6.08
C GLU A 312 22.40 -18.61 4.68
N ASN A 313 21.78 -18.05 3.63
CA ASN A 313 22.09 -18.41 2.23
C ASN A 313 23.52 -18.08 1.81
N LEU A 314 24.18 -17.13 2.48
CA LEU A 314 25.57 -16.78 2.19
C LEU A 314 26.56 -17.93 2.52
N GLU A 315 26.20 -18.81 3.46
CA GLU A 315 27.02 -19.95 3.88
C GLU A 315 26.53 -21.30 3.35
N ARG A 316 25.31 -21.33 2.78
CA ARG A 316 24.77 -22.58 2.22
C ARG A 316 25.52 -23.01 0.98
N LYS A 317 25.80 -24.32 0.92
CA LYS A 317 26.44 -24.96 -0.20
C LYS A 317 25.63 -26.12 -0.73
N GLU A 318 25.56 -26.21 -2.04
CA GLU A 318 25.03 -27.35 -2.77
C GLU A 318 26.05 -27.87 -3.77
N ASN A 319 26.22 -29.17 -3.84
CA ASN A 319 27.23 -29.81 -4.70
C ASN A 319 28.67 -29.23 -4.51
N GLY A 320 29.02 -28.81 -3.29
CA GLY A 320 30.30 -28.20 -2.95
C GLY A 320 30.48 -26.74 -3.36
N GLN A 321 29.46 -26.11 -3.96
CA GLN A 321 29.48 -24.70 -4.36
C GLN A 321 28.54 -23.88 -3.48
N TYR A 322 28.88 -22.63 -3.16
CA TYR A 322 27.99 -21.71 -2.49
C TYR A 322 26.76 -21.41 -3.36
N LEU A 323 25.60 -21.24 -2.73
CA LEU A 323 24.36 -20.84 -3.42
C LEU A 323 24.48 -19.41 -3.93
N THR A 324 25.07 -18.51 -3.15
CA THR A 324 25.20 -17.09 -3.44
C THR A 324 26.69 -16.66 -3.46
N PRO A 325 27.49 -17.14 -4.43
CA PRO A 325 28.93 -16.84 -4.49
C PRO A 325 29.22 -15.35 -4.69
N TYR A 326 28.37 -14.62 -5.42
CA TYR A 326 28.55 -13.19 -5.64
C TYR A 326 28.32 -12.40 -4.37
N LEU A 327 27.14 -12.53 -3.73
CA LEU A 327 26.84 -11.84 -2.46
C LEU A 327 27.89 -12.17 -1.40
N ARG A 328 28.35 -13.43 -1.33
CA ARG A 328 29.43 -13.82 -0.42
C ARG A 328 30.71 -13.04 -0.71
N SER A 329 31.04 -12.81 -1.98
CA SER A 329 32.26 -12.08 -2.37
C SER A 329 32.22 -10.59 -2.02
N LEU A 330 31.02 -10.03 -1.77
CA LEU A 330 30.84 -8.64 -1.39
C LEU A 330 31.18 -8.36 0.07
N ARG A 331 31.23 -9.35 0.95
CA ARG A 331 31.48 -9.15 2.39
C ARG A 331 32.74 -8.31 2.65
N ASP A 332 33.85 -8.64 1.99
CA ASP A 332 35.12 -7.96 2.18
C ASP A 332 35.27 -6.72 1.27
N LYS A 333 34.32 -6.47 0.38
CA LYS A 333 34.34 -5.38 -0.60
C LYS A 333 33.31 -4.29 -0.35
N SER A 334 32.53 -4.40 0.69
CA SER A 334 31.43 -3.51 0.99
C SER A 334 31.42 -3.09 2.46
N LEU A 335 30.64 -2.06 2.78
CA LEU A 335 30.11 -1.87 4.11
C LEU A 335 29.07 -2.96 4.33
N TYR A 336 29.45 -4.03 5.03
CA TYR A 336 28.65 -5.23 5.26
C TYR A 336 28.08 -5.26 6.67
N TRP A 337 26.75 -5.47 6.81
CA TRP A 337 26.09 -5.62 8.10
C TRP A 337 25.85 -7.10 8.40
N ALA A 338 26.60 -7.64 9.35
CA ALA A 338 26.60 -9.07 9.67
C ALA A 338 25.41 -9.50 10.52
N ASN A 339 24.87 -8.59 11.37
CA ASN A 339 23.77 -8.84 12.28
C ASN A 339 22.59 -7.90 11.99
N CYS A 340 22.03 -7.97 10.76
CA CYS A 340 20.89 -7.16 10.35
C CYS A 340 19.58 -7.95 10.34
N TYR A 341 18.51 -7.27 10.73
CA TYR A 341 17.16 -7.83 10.81
C TYR A 341 16.18 -7.00 10.00
N SER A 342 15.30 -7.70 9.26
CA SER A 342 14.17 -7.07 8.58
C SER A 342 13.11 -6.61 9.59
N THR A 343 12.37 -5.55 9.28
CA THR A 343 11.31 -5.02 10.15
C THR A 343 10.14 -5.97 10.30
N GLY A 344 9.87 -6.80 9.30
CA GLY A 344 8.81 -7.80 9.28
C GLY A 344 9.12 -8.91 8.27
N ILE A 345 8.12 -9.73 7.96
CA ILE A 345 8.26 -10.93 7.13
C ILE A 345 7.54 -10.86 5.78
N HIS A 346 7.13 -9.67 5.36
CA HIS A 346 6.48 -9.39 4.08
C HIS A 346 7.22 -8.29 3.32
N THR A 347 7.17 -8.33 1.99
CA THR A 347 7.83 -7.37 1.10
C THR A 347 7.46 -5.91 1.44
N ASN A 348 6.16 -5.63 1.70
CA ASN A 348 5.72 -4.28 2.10
C ASN A 348 6.37 -3.79 3.39
N ASN A 349 6.68 -4.69 4.34
CA ASN A 349 7.36 -4.34 5.59
C ASN A 349 8.80 -3.90 5.33
N GLY A 350 9.53 -4.66 4.50
CA GLY A 350 10.89 -4.34 4.09
C GLY A 350 10.96 -2.99 3.36
N ILE A 351 10.04 -2.73 2.44
CA ILE A 351 9.96 -1.45 1.72
C ILE A 351 9.81 -0.28 2.70
N VAL A 352 8.86 -0.37 3.64
CA VAL A 352 8.63 0.70 4.62
C VAL A 352 9.81 0.83 5.58
N GLY A 353 10.38 -0.28 6.04
CA GLY A 353 11.55 -0.26 6.92
C GLY A 353 12.76 0.42 6.30
N VAL A 354 13.09 0.06 5.05
CA VAL A 354 14.27 0.59 4.34
C VAL A 354 14.09 2.03 3.88
N HIS A 355 12.95 2.36 3.28
CA HIS A 355 12.73 3.69 2.71
C HIS A 355 12.38 4.73 3.78
N TYR A 356 11.64 4.34 4.84
CA TYR A 356 11.02 5.31 5.76
C TYR A 356 11.34 5.05 7.25
N GLY A 357 11.87 3.88 7.61
CA GLY A 357 12.37 3.60 8.96
C GLY A 357 11.31 3.19 9.98
N PHE A 358 10.21 2.59 9.56
CA PHE A 358 9.12 2.15 10.46
C PHE A 358 8.92 0.64 10.45
N VAL A 359 8.65 0.09 11.64
CA VAL A 359 8.32 -1.31 11.86
C VAL A 359 6.80 -1.49 11.77
N PRO A 360 6.29 -2.54 11.09
CA PRO A 360 4.85 -2.71 10.91
C PRO A 360 4.12 -2.99 12.23
N ASN A 361 2.81 -2.82 12.21
CA ASN A 361 1.93 -3.25 13.27
C ASN A 361 1.58 -4.74 13.08
N PHE A 362 2.57 -5.60 13.25
CA PHE A 362 2.46 -7.06 13.04
C PHE A 362 1.90 -7.40 11.65
N ALA A 363 0.81 -8.20 11.57
CA ALA A 363 0.20 -8.57 10.30
C ALA A 363 -0.46 -7.42 9.50
N LYS A 364 -0.49 -6.18 10.04
CA LYS A 364 -1.14 -5.05 9.36
C LYS A 364 -0.16 -4.26 8.50
N PRO A 365 -0.33 -4.23 7.18
CA PRO A 365 0.53 -3.45 6.29
C PRO A 365 0.37 -1.94 6.52
N ILE A 366 1.48 -1.23 6.60
CA ILE A 366 1.50 0.25 6.67
C ILE A 366 1.02 0.84 5.33
N MET A 367 1.43 0.25 4.20
CA MET A 367 1.17 0.76 2.86
C MET A 367 -0.30 0.72 2.43
N ASP A 368 -1.16 0.00 3.16
CA ASP A 368 -2.59 -0.08 2.87
C ASP A 368 -3.35 1.18 3.33
N VAL A 369 -2.75 2.03 4.17
CA VAL A 369 -3.34 3.30 4.60
C VAL A 369 -2.97 4.39 3.60
N ASN A 370 -3.93 4.82 2.79
CA ASN A 370 -3.75 5.96 1.89
C ASN A 370 -3.80 7.26 2.68
N ALA A 371 -3.00 8.22 2.28
CA ALA A 371 -2.93 9.58 2.81
C ALA A 371 -2.00 9.81 4.01
N ASP A 372 -1.28 8.81 4.50
CA ASP A 372 -0.21 9.08 5.45
C ASP A 372 1.10 9.36 4.69
N LEU A 373 1.75 10.47 5.03
CA LEU A 373 3.03 10.87 4.46
C LEU A 373 4.17 10.38 5.34
N TYR A 374 5.25 9.97 4.69
CA TYR A 374 6.46 9.48 5.35
C TYR A 374 7.68 10.26 4.86
N THR A 375 8.44 10.81 5.77
CA THR A 375 9.81 11.23 5.47
C THR A 375 10.73 10.03 5.50
N GLY A 376 11.82 10.09 4.76
CA GLY A 376 12.80 9.00 4.68
C GLY A 376 13.69 9.19 3.45
N LEU A 377 14.29 8.10 2.98
CA LEU A 377 15.26 8.15 1.90
C LEU A 377 14.71 8.81 0.60
N PRO A 378 13.53 8.41 0.08
CA PRO A 378 12.99 9.02 -1.14
C PRO A 378 12.73 10.52 -0.99
N TYR A 379 12.17 10.95 0.17
CA TYR A 379 11.86 12.34 0.44
C TYR A 379 13.11 13.23 0.41
N TYR A 380 14.17 12.84 1.16
CA TYR A 380 15.39 13.65 1.25
C TYR A 380 16.18 13.65 -0.06
N LEU A 381 16.21 12.54 -0.78
CA LEU A 381 16.84 12.48 -2.10
C LEU A 381 16.09 13.34 -3.12
N PHE A 382 14.75 13.27 -3.16
CA PHE A 382 13.93 14.13 -4.00
C PHE A 382 14.17 15.61 -3.68
N LYS A 383 14.15 16.00 -2.41
CA LYS A 383 14.46 17.37 -1.96
C LYS A 383 15.87 17.83 -2.35
N SER A 384 16.82 16.91 -2.43
CA SER A 384 18.20 17.15 -2.86
C SER A 384 18.38 17.15 -4.39
N GLY A 385 17.29 17.07 -5.16
CA GLY A 385 17.30 17.20 -6.61
C GLY A 385 17.53 15.88 -7.37
N TYR A 386 17.46 14.73 -6.68
CA TYR A 386 17.52 13.42 -7.32
C TYR A 386 16.22 13.12 -8.09
N GLN A 387 16.34 12.49 -9.24
CA GLN A 387 15.23 11.82 -9.90
C GLN A 387 14.94 10.52 -9.16
N THR A 388 13.71 10.33 -8.68
CA THR A 388 13.36 9.16 -7.86
C THR A 388 12.53 8.15 -8.66
N MET A 389 12.94 6.89 -8.68
CA MET A 389 12.27 5.85 -9.44
C MET A 389 12.29 4.49 -8.77
N CYS A 390 11.31 3.64 -9.14
CA CYS A 390 11.22 2.27 -8.69
C CYS A 390 10.96 1.33 -9.86
N PHE A 391 11.58 0.14 -9.81
CA PHE A 391 11.44 -0.95 -10.77
C PHE A 391 10.90 -2.18 -10.04
N ILE A 392 9.77 -2.70 -10.50
CA ILE A 392 9.15 -3.90 -9.97
C ILE A 392 8.82 -4.86 -11.10
N THR A 393 8.98 -6.15 -10.88
CA THR A 393 8.71 -7.17 -11.90
C THR A 393 7.23 -7.30 -12.25
N GLY A 394 6.35 -7.03 -11.30
CA GLY A 394 4.93 -7.34 -11.36
C GLY A 394 4.00 -6.14 -11.41
N ASN A 395 2.78 -6.38 -10.96
CA ASN A 395 1.71 -5.40 -10.96
C ASN A 395 1.87 -4.42 -9.77
N PRO A 396 2.01 -3.10 -9.98
CA PRO A 396 2.22 -2.10 -8.94
C PRO A 396 0.99 -1.88 -8.03
N GLN A 397 -0.16 -2.49 -8.38
CA GLN A 397 -1.35 -2.49 -7.54
C GLN A 397 -1.26 -3.47 -6.37
N TYR A 398 -0.30 -4.39 -6.42
CA TYR A 398 -0.03 -5.30 -5.31
C TYR A 398 0.42 -4.48 -4.10
N ASP A 399 -0.09 -4.83 -2.91
CA ASP A 399 0.20 -4.15 -1.63
C ASP A 399 0.11 -2.61 -1.67
N ASN A 400 -0.71 -2.08 -2.59
CA ASN A 400 -0.91 -0.65 -2.74
C ASN A 400 0.37 0.16 -3.09
N MET A 401 1.41 -0.49 -3.60
CA MET A 401 2.74 0.09 -3.85
C MET A 401 2.66 1.36 -4.70
N ASN A 402 1.85 1.33 -5.78
CA ASN A 402 1.79 2.45 -6.73
C ASN A 402 1.35 3.77 -6.08
N SER A 403 0.27 3.76 -5.28
CA SER A 403 -0.19 4.98 -4.61
C SER A 403 0.75 5.38 -3.48
N PHE A 404 1.18 4.41 -2.66
CA PHE A 404 2.05 4.68 -1.53
C PHE A 404 3.37 5.34 -1.95
N TRP A 405 4.03 4.81 -2.98
CA TRP A 405 5.30 5.38 -3.47
C TRP A 405 5.12 6.75 -4.10
N ARG A 406 4.06 6.97 -4.91
CA ARG A 406 3.82 8.29 -5.54
C ARG A 406 3.48 9.37 -4.52
N ASP A 407 2.70 9.03 -3.49
CA ASP A 407 2.43 9.96 -2.38
C ASP A 407 3.69 10.22 -1.53
N ASN A 408 4.67 9.31 -1.55
CA ASN A 408 5.89 9.36 -0.76
C ASN A 408 7.18 9.53 -1.60
N HIS A 409 7.10 10.39 -2.63
CA HIS A 409 8.24 10.92 -3.40
C HIS A 409 9.00 9.93 -4.28
N ILE A 410 8.37 8.84 -4.76
CA ILE A 410 8.83 8.06 -5.90
C ILE A 410 8.08 8.51 -7.14
N SER A 411 8.75 9.23 -8.03
CA SER A 411 8.12 9.88 -9.19
C SER A 411 7.80 8.90 -10.32
N ASP A 412 8.76 8.03 -10.67
CA ASP A 412 8.60 7.07 -11.75
C ASP A 412 8.51 5.63 -11.22
N ILE A 413 7.51 4.88 -11.66
CA ILE A 413 7.33 3.47 -11.29
C ILE A 413 7.24 2.67 -12.58
N TYR A 414 8.30 1.88 -12.84
CA TYR A 414 8.38 0.93 -13.94
C TYR A 414 7.92 -0.45 -13.46
N SER A 415 7.04 -1.08 -14.22
CA SER A 415 6.29 -2.25 -13.76
C SER A 415 5.88 -3.15 -14.92
N LEU A 416 5.10 -4.17 -14.65
CA LEU A 416 4.49 -5.04 -15.66
C LEU A 416 3.85 -4.28 -16.84
N TYR A 417 3.42 -3.03 -16.64
CA TYR A 417 2.77 -2.25 -17.69
C TYR A 417 3.74 -1.60 -18.67
N ASP A 418 5.03 -1.57 -18.34
CA ASP A 418 6.09 -0.97 -19.15
C ASP A 418 6.93 -2.04 -19.89
N TYR A 419 6.76 -3.31 -19.52
CA TYR A 419 7.51 -4.45 -20.07
C TYR A 419 6.80 -5.10 -21.25
N ASP A 420 7.59 -5.79 -22.10
CA ASP A 420 7.00 -6.59 -23.17
C ASP A 420 6.14 -7.73 -22.56
N ALA A 421 4.90 -7.84 -23.01
CA ALA A 421 3.98 -8.87 -22.52
C ALA A 421 4.50 -10.30 -22.74
N SER A 422 5.36 -10.53 -23.75
CA SER A 422 5.99 -11.83 -24.02
C SER A 422 7.09 -12.21 -23.01
N ALA A 423 7.61 -11.23 -22.25
CA ALA A 423 8.62 -11.45 -21.22
C ALA A 423 8.04 -11.88 -19.86
N VAL A 424 6.72 -11.85 -19.71
CA VAL A 424 6.03 -12.24 -18.48
C VAL A 424 6.15 -13.75 -18.27
N VAL A 425 6.75 -14.13 -17.13
CA VAL A 425 7.02 -15.54 -16.82
C VAL A 425 5.96 -16.18 -15.91
N ASN A 426 5.32 -15.40 -15.06
CA ASN A 426 4.26 -15.86 -14.15
C ASN A 426 3.38 -14.70 -13.65
N ASN A 427 2.52 -14.97 -12.64
CA ASN A 427 1.62 -13.98 -12.06
C ASN A 427 2.33 -12.84 -11.27
N PHE A 428 3.64 -12.96 -11.02
CA PHE A 428 4.46 -11.93 -10.39
C PHE A 428 5.25 -11.10 -11.41
N GLY A 429 5.04 -11.35 -12.70
CA GLY A 429 5.56 -10.53 -13.79
C GLY A 429 6.75 -11.14 -14.54
N VAL A 430 7.74 -10.29 -14.84
CA VAL A 430 8.96 -10.67 -15.57
C VAL A 430 10.02 -11.24 -14.62
N SER A 431 11.07 -11.85 -15.18
CA SER A 431 12.23 -12.31 -14.39
C SER A 431 13.08 -11.14 -13.88
N ASP A 432 13.87 -11.37 -12.83
CA ASP A 432 14.80 -10.37 -12.30
C ASP A 432 15.79 -9.90 -13.36
N SER A 433 16.36 -10.81 -14.18
CA SER A 433 17.30 -10.44 -15.24
C SER A 433 16.65 -9.51 -16.28
N TYR A 434 15.39 -9.76 -16.69
CA TYR A 434 14.69 -8.89 -17.60
C TYR A 434 14.44 -7.49 -17.00
N MET A 435 14.01 -7.43 -15.74
CA MET A 435 13.82 -6.15 -15.03
C MET A 435 15.14 -5.38 -14.92
N PHE A 436 16.24 -6.07 -14.62
CA PHE A 436 17.57 -5.47 -14.53
C PHE A 436 18.05 -4.94 -15.88
N ASP A 437 17.89 -5.69 -16.97
CA ASP A 437 18.26 -5.25 -18.32
C ASP A 437 17.43 -4.02 -18.74
N PHE A 438 16.13 -4.04 -18.51
CA PHE A 438 15.26 -2.88 -18.74
C PHE A 438 15.70 -1.67 -17.89
N GLY A 439 16.01 -1.92 -16.61
CA GLY A 439 16.49 -0.91 -15.68
C GLY A 439 17.82 -0.28 -16.13
N LEU A 440 18.78 -1.08 -16.61
CA LEU A 440 20.04 -0.55 -17.15
C LEU A 440 19.81 0.46 -18.26
N HIS A 441 18.91 0.15 -19.22
CA HIS A 441 18.57 1.07 -20.30
C HIS A 441 17.91 2.36 -19.79
N LYS A 442 17.00 2.25 -18.82
CA LYS A 442 16.34 3.41 -18.23
C LYS A 442 17.29 4.29 -17.42
N LEU A 443 18.20 3.68 -16.68
CA LEU A 443 19.21 4.43 -15.92
C LEU A 443 20.22 5.13 -16.83
N GLU A 444 20.56 4.56 -17.99
CA GLU A 444 21.37 5.23 -19.00
C GLU A 444 20.65 6.46 -19.56
N GLU A 445 19.35 6.34 -19.90
CA GLU A 445 18.50 7.46 -20.33
C GLU A 445 18.48 8.58 -19.27
N ARG A 446 18.29 8.25 -18.00
CA ARG A 446 18.24 9.21 -16.88
C ARG A 446 19.59 9.86 -16.59
N ALA A 447 20.67 9.11 -16.64
CA ALA A 447 22.02 9.62 -16.45
C ALA A 447 22.39 10.68 -17.52
N ALA A 448 21.90 10.50 -18.76
CA ALA A 448 22.10 11.46 -19.84
C ALA A 448 21.46 12.84 -19.59
N GLU A 449 20.48 12.94 -18.66
CA GLU A 449 19.88 14.21 -18.25
C GLU A 449 20.81 15.04 -17.32
N GLY A 450 21.91 14.46 -16.85
CA GLY A 450 22.92 15.14 -16.03
C GLY A 450 22.49 15.44 -14.59
N LYS A 451 21.42 14.82 -14.11
CA LYS A 451 20.95 14.87 -12.70
C LYS A 451 21.25 13.57 -11.99
N PRO A 452 21.54 13.60 -10.68
CA PRO A 452 21.65 12.37 -9.91
C PRO A 452 20.30 11.67 -9.83
N PHE A 453 20.31 10.35 -9.72
CA PHE A 453 19.08 9.57 -9.56
C PHE A 453 19.13 8.63 -8.33
N PHE A 454 17.95 8.35 -7.80
CA PHE A 454 17.68 7.28 -6.86
C PHE A 454 16.80 6.25 -7.55
N ALA A 455 17.29 5.04 -7.70
CA ALA A 455 16.58 3.93 -8.29
C ALA A 455 16.45 2.78 -7.28
N SER A 456 15.22 2.36 -7.02
CA SER A 456 14.90 1.23 -6.15
C SER A 456 14.40 0.06 -6.99
N PHE A 457 15.01 -1.13 -6.86
CA PHE A 457 14.64 -2.35 -7.56
C PHE A 457 14.05 -3.36 -6.58
N LEU A 458 12.92 -3.97 -6.93
CA LEU A 458 12.31 -5.03 -6.16
C LEU A 458 12.33 -6.33 -6.96
N THR A 459 13.22 -7.27 -6.59
CA THR A 459 13.31 -8.58 -7.23
C THR A 459 12.17 -9.51 -6.78
N VAL A 460 11.98 -10.62 -7.49
CA VAL A 460 10.88 -11.56 -7.20
C VAL A 460 11.29 -13.03 -7.28
N SER A 461 12.50 -13.31 -7.76
CA SER A 461 12.86 -14.68 -8.16
C SER A 461 12.73 -15.72 -7.07
N ASN A 462 13.04 -15.38 -5.81
CA ASN A 462 12.91 -16.30 -4.68
C ASN A 462 11.47 -16.36 -4.09
N HIS A 463 10.47 -15.92 -4.85
CA HIS A 463 9.06 -16.07 -4.53
C HIS A 463 8.44 -17.23 -5.31
N GLY A 464 7.70 -18.12 -4.64
CA GLY A 464 6.99 -19.21 -5.33
C GLY A 464 5.77 -18.73 -6.13
N PRO A 465 5.43 -19.36 -7.28
CA PRO A 465 6.07 -20.56 -7.86
C PRO A 465 7.41 -20.25 -8.53
N TYR A 466 8.42 -21.09 -8.26
CA TYR A 466 9.76 -20.89 -8.74
C TYR A 466 9.88 -21.25 -10.23
N ILE A 467 10.09 -20.25 -11.08
CA ILE A 467 10.33 -20.44 -12.53
C ILE A 467 11.83 -20.40 -12.78
N VAL A 468 12.45 -21.57 -12.60
CA VAL A 468 13.92 -21.71 -12.71
C VAL A 468 14.34 -21.77 -14.19
N PRO A 469 15.21 -20.84 -14.65
CA PRO A 469 15.78 -20.91 -15.98
C PRO A 469 16.60 -22.20 -16.17
N GLU A 470 16.63 -22.76 -17.39
CA GLU A 470 17.20 -24.08 -17.66
C GLU A 470 18.67 -24.20 -17.22
N ALA A 471 19.46 -23.15 -17.40
CA ALA A 471 20.88 -23.13 -17.01
C ALA A 471 21.12 -23.34 -15.51
N TYR A 472 20.12 -23.11 -14.65
CA TYR A 472 20.23 -23.20 -13.18
C TYR A 472 19.59 -24.45 -12.59
N ARG A 473 18.85 -25.26 -13.36
CA ARG A 473 18.17 -26.47 -12.88
C ARG A 473 19.04 -27.53 -12.25
N ASN A 474 20.34 -27.52 -12.57
CA ASN A 474 21.33 -28.46 -12.04
C ASN A 474 22.21 -27.86 -10.93
N ARG A 475 21.93 -26.61 -10.50
CA ARG A 475 22.80 -25.93 -9.50
C ARG A 475 22.54 -26.43 -8.08
N ALA A 476 21.35 -26.91 -7.80
CA ALA A 476 20.94 -27.45 -6.50
C ALA A 476 19.87 -28.53 -6.63
N ALA A 477 19.52 -29.20 -5.51
CA ALA A 477 18.61 -30.33 -5.50
C ALA A 477 17.13 -29.91 -5.69
N ASN A 478 16.75 -28.73 -5.23
CA ASN A 478 15.35 -28.28 -5.28
C ASN A 478 15.19 -26.92 -5.99
N PRO A 479 13.98 -26.62 -6.53
CA PRO A 479 13.75 -25.39 -7.30
C PRO A 479 13.99 -24.08 -6.52
N GLN A 480 13.78 -24.05 -5.20
CA GLN A 480 14.03 -22.86 -4.40
C GLN A 480 15.53 -22.54 -4.32
N GLU A 481 16.37 -23.53 -4.10
CA GLU A 481 17.83 -23.32 -4.08
C GLU A 481 18.38 -22.98 -5.47
N GLN A 482 17.80 -23.59 -6.52
CA GLN A 482 18.15 -23.27 -7.90
C GLN A 482 17.85 -21.81 -8.24
N ILE A 483 16.70 -21.29 -7.81
CA ILE A 483 16.29 -19.91 -8.08
C ILE A 483 17.10 -18.89 -7.25
N ILE A 484 17.53 -19.23 -6.05
CA ILE A 484 18.46 -18.42 -5.25
C ILE A 484 19.80 -18.24 -5.99
N ALA A 485 20.35 -19.32 -6.55
CA ALA A 485 21.58 -19.25 -7.34
C ALA A 485 21.41 -18.41 -8.62
N TYR A 486 20.24 -18.48 -9.26
CA TYR A 486 19.90 -17.59 -10.38
C TYR A 486 19.81 -16.12 -9.94
N ALA A 487 19.15 -15.82 -8.82
CA ALA A 487 18.99 -14.45 -8.32
C ALA A 487 20.35 -13.80 -8.00
N ASP A 488 21.27 -14.55 -7.39
CA ASP A 488 22.64 -14.10 -7.12
C ASP A 488 23.41 -13.77 -8.41
N ASP A 489 23.25 -14.59 -9.45
CA ASP A 489 23.93 -14.38 -10.73
C ASP A 489 23.29 -13.24 -11.55
N ALA A 490 21.98 -13.11 -11.55
CA ALA A 490 21.27 -12.00 -12.19
C ALA A 490 21.69 -10.65 -11.56
N LEU A 491 21.76 -10.61 -10.24
CA LEU A 491 22.26 -9.45 -9.49
C LEU A 491 23.71 -9.11 -9.84
N ARG A 492 24.59 -10.14 -9.92
CA ARG A 492 25.99 -9.96 -10.34
C ARG A 492 26.08 -9.34 -11.73
N GLN A 493 25.35 -9.89 -12.71
CA GLN A 493 25.36 -9.40 -14.08
C GLN A 493 24.90 -7.94 -14.17
N PHE A 494 23.85 -7.58 -13.47
CA PHE A 494 23.36 -6.19 -13.43
C PHE A 494 24.43 -5.24 -12.88
N ILE A 495 25.00 -5.55 -11.72
CA ILE A 495 25.97 -4.67 -11.05
C ILE A 495 27.26 -4.55 -11.86
N GLU A 496 27.79 -5.67 -12.36
CA GLU A 496 29.00 -5.67 -13.22
C GLU A 496 28.77 -4.86 -14.50
N SER A 497 27.57 -4.97 -15.13
CA SER A 497 27.22 -4.17 -16.30
C SER A 497 27.07 -2.69 -15.95
N ALA A 498 26.40 -2.35 -14.86
CA ALA A 498 26.27 -0.97 -14.38
C ALA A 498 27.66 -0.35 -14.13
N GLN A 499 28.58 -1.06 -13.48
CA GLN A 499 29.92 -0.57 -13.19
C GLN A 499 30.81 -0.33 -14.45
N GLN A 500 30.42 -0.87 -15.62
CA GLN A 500 31.09 -0.55 -16.89
C GLN A 500 30.69 0.84 -17.41
N THR A 501 29.58 1.43 -16.94
CA THR A 501 29.07 2.73 -17.36
C THR A 501 29.69 3.86 -16.53
N GLN A 502 29.67 5.06 -17.06
CA GLN A 502 30.15 6.24 -16.33
C GLN A 502 29.25 6.54 -15.10
N TRP A 503 27.93 6.37 -15.24
CA TRP A 503 27.01 6.59 -14.13
C TRP A 503 27.16 5.53 -13.04
N GLY A 504 27.39 4.28 -13.39
CA GLY A 504 27.56 3.21 -12.41
C GLY A 504 28.87 3.30 -11.60
N GLN A 505 29.93 3.87 -12.18
CA GLN A 505 31.16 4.18 -11.45
C GLN A 505 30.94 5.27 -10.37
N ASN A 506 29.99 6.17 -10.60
CA ASN A 506 29.56 7.20 -9.64
C ASN A 506 28.22 6.83 -8.98
N THR A 507 28.10 5.59 -8.53
CA THR A 507 26.87 5.08 -7.89
C THR A 507 27.19 4.41 -6.56
N LEU A 508 26.41 4.76 -5.53
CA LEU A 508 26.31 4.00 -4.28
C LEU A 508 25.27 2.89 -4.47
N PHE A 509 25.73 1.64 -4.46
CA PHE A 509 24.87 0.46 -4.47
C PHE A 509 24.52 0.06 -3.04
N VAL A 510 23.23 -0.16 -2.77
CA VAL A 510 22.68 -0.63 -1.49
C VAL A 510 21.90 -1.91 -1.77
N LEU A 511 22.40 -3.06 -1.32
CA LEU A 511 21.72 -4.34 -1.43
C LEU A 511 21.15 -4.71 -0.06
N VAL A 512 19.87 -4.98 0.00
CA VAL A 512 19.17 -5.40 1.22
C VAL A 512 18.11 -6.42 0.87
N ALA A 513 17.91 -7.46 1.68
CA ALA A 513 16.72 -8.28 1.51
C ALA A 513 15.48 -7.55 2.03
N ASP A 514 14.33 -7.77 1.39
CA ASP A 514 13.04 -7.29 1.90
C ASP A 514 12.66 -8.00 3.21
N HIS A 515 12.86 -9.30 3.27
CA HIS A 515 12.83 -10.18 4.45
C HIS A 515 13.66 -11.44 4.16
N GLY A 516 13.79 -12.32 5.14
CA GLY A 516 14.41 -13.62 4.96
C GLY A 516 13.42 -14.68 4.48
N THR A 517 13.75 -15.95 4.75
CA THR A 517 12.91 -17.08 4.33
C THR A 517 12.63 -18.04 5.51
N ASN A 518 11.57 -18.81 5.40
CA ASN A 518 11.25 -19.84 6.38
C ASN A 518 12.24 -21.01 6.28
N LEU A 519 13.24 -21.00 7.18
CA LEU A 519 14.14 -22.13 7.36
C LEU A 519 13.86 -22.81 8.70
N PRO A 520 14.04 -24.13 8.78
CA PRO A 520 13.90 -24.86 10.05
C PRO A 520 14.81 -24.25 11.12
N CYS A 521 14.23 -23.91 12.27
CA CYS A 521 14.96 -23.40 13.43
C CYS A 521 14.28 -23.86 14.72
N PRO A 522 15.00 -23.90 15.85
CA PRO A 522 14.45 -24.41 17.12
C PRO A 522 13.67 -23.35 17.92
N TYR A 523 13.41 -22.17 17.36
CA TYR A 523 12.82 -21.03 18.04
C TYR A 523 11.30 -20.98 17.81
N GLU A 524 10.55 -20.39 18.76
CA GLU A 524 9.10 -20.17 18.62
C GLU A 524 8.77 -19.18 17.49
N MET A 525 9.55 -18.12 17.34
CA MET A 525 9.54 -17.23 16.20
C MET A 525 10.64 -17.62 15.23
N VAL A 526 10.34 -17.72 13.93
CA VAL A 526 11.29 -18.16 12.91
C VAL A 526 12.31 -17.05 12.60
N LEU A 527 13.42 -17.03 13.36
CA LEU A 527 14.46 -16.01 13.26
C LEU A 527 15.06 -15.84 11.84
N PRO A 528 15.32 -16.92 11.06
CA PRO A 528 15.80 -16.78 9.67
C PRO A 528 14.90 -15.97 8.74
N TYR A 529 13.61 -15.81 9.08
CA TYR A 529 12.69 -14.95 8.34
C TYR A 529 13.03 -13.46 8.48
N ASN A 530 13.64 -13.07 9.60
CA ASN A 530 14.03 -11.68 9.85
C ASN A 530 15.53 -11.43 9.70
N ARG A 531 16.39 -12.46 9.71
CA ARG A 531 17.82 -12.29 9.60
C ARG A 531 18.27 -12.14 8.15
N ILE A 532 18.73 -10.94 7.79
CA ILE A 532 18.99 -10.54 6.39
C ILE A 532 20.40 -9.98 6.19
N PRO A 533 21.00 -10.14 5.00
CA PRO A 533 22.25 -9.48 4.64
C PRO A 533 22.00 -8.05 4.12
N VAL A 534 22.93 -7.13 4.42
CA VAL A 534 22.98 -5.78 3.84
C VAL A 534 24.40 -5.48 3.37
N PHE A 535 24.53 -4.93 2.16
CA PHE A 535 25.79 -4.51 1.58
C PHE A 535 25.66 -3.11 0.98
N MET A 536 26.63 -2.23 1.27
CA MET A 536 26.72 -0.92 0.62
C MET A 536 28.12 -0.76 0.04
N PHE A 537 28.23 -0.38 -1.23
CA PHE A 537 29.53 -0.24 -1.92
C PHE A 537 29.41 0.68 -3.14
N GLY A 538 30.54 1.04 -3.72
CA GLY A 538 30.61 1.94 -4.87
C GLY A 538 30.86 3.40 -4.48
N ALA A 539 30.99 4.29 -5.46
CA ALA A 539 31.28 5.71 -5.29
C ALA A 539 32.47 6.02 -4.33
N GLY A 540 33.43 5.09 -4.20
CA GLY A 540 34.58 5.27 -3.31
C GLY A 540 34.32 4.95 -1.84
N LEU A 541 33.16 4.39 -1.47
CA LEU A 541 32.88 3.98 -0.09
C LEU A 541 33.87 2.88 0.35
N ALA A 542 34.52 3.12 1.51
CA ALA A 542 35.46 2.16 2.06
C ALA A 542 34.75 0.91 2.62
N PRO A 543 35.25 -0.30 2.38
CA PRO A 543 34.68 -1.51 2.94
C PRO A 543 34.88 -1.57 4.47
N GLN A 544 33.85 -2.06 5.17
CA GLN A 544 33.86 -2.23 6.62
C GLN A 544 32.82 -3.29 7.01
N THR A 545 33.11 -4.14 7.99
CA THR A 545 32.08 -5.01 8.58
C THR A 545 31.53 -4.38 9.85
N ILE A 546 30.19 -4.34 9.98
CA ILE A 546 29.46 -3.93 11.17
C ILE A 546 28.85 -5.18 11.79
N ASP A 547 29.34 -5.55 12.99
CA ASP A 547 28.87 -6.74 13.73
C ASP A 547 27.82 -6.42 14.80
N ARG A 548 27.62 -5.13 15.12
CA ARG A 548 26.60 -4.71 16.07
C ARG A 548 25.19 -4.88 15.51
N PRO A 549 24.15 -4.98 16.38
CA PRO A 549 22.78 -5.15 15.95
C PRO A 549 22.32 -4.03 15.02
N ALA A 550 21.77 -4.40 13.88
CA ALA A 550 21.28 -3.52 12.83
C ALA A 550 19.87 -3.92 12.39
N SER A 551 19.14 -2.99 11.82
CA SER A 551 17.81 -3.23 11.26
C SER A 551 17.64 -2.46 9.95
N GLN A 552 16.66 -2.86 9.15
CA GLN A 552 16.28 -2.13 7.94
C GLN A 552 15.98 -0.65 8.19
N ILE A 553 15.47 -0.30 9.37
CA ILE A 553 15.18 1.09 9.73
C ILE A 553 16.42 1.99 9.79
N ASP A 554 17.61 1.41 9.87
CA ASP A 554 18.89 2.12 9.95
C ASP A 554 19.47 2.48 8.57
N ILE A 555 18.90 1.92 7.49
CA ILE A 555 19.45 2.07 6.14
C ILE A 555 19.34 3.52 5.68
N TRP A 556 18.16 4.12 5.77
CA TRP A 556 17.96 5.46 5.25
C TRP A 556 18.79 6.56 5.97
N PRO A 557 18.89 6.58 7.33
CA PRO A 557 19.74 7.56 7.99
C PRO A 557 21.22 7.32 7.69
N THR A 558 21.68 6.04 7.61
CA THR A 558 23.05 5.71 7.24
C THR A 558 23.39 6.13 5.81
N VAL A 559 22.49 5.89 4.84
CA VAL A 559 22.69 6.31 3.44
C VAL A 559 22.77 7.85 3.33
N LEU A 560 21.88 8.59 3.98
CA LEU A 560 21.94 10.06 3.94
C LEU A 560 23.22 10.60 4.59
N SER A 561 23.68 10.00 5.69
CA SER A 561 24.97 10.33 6.32
C SER A 561 26.14 10.08 5.37
N ILE A 562 26.19 8.91 4.70
CA ILE A 562 27.21 8.58 3.68
C ILE A 562 27.25 9.64 2.59
N LEU A 563 26.09 10.08 2.10
CA LEU A 563 25.94 11.08 1.04
C LEU A 563 26.26 12.52 1.51
N GLY A 564 26.25 12.77 2.81
CA GLY A 564 26.41 14.10 3.38
C GLY A 564 25.18 14.99 3.18
N ILE A 565 23.98 14.40 3.22
CA ILE A 565 22.68 15.09 3.09
C ILE A 565 22.10 15.30 4.49
N ASP A 566 21.81 16.55 4.86
CA ASP A 566 21.18 16.90 6.13
C ASP A 566 19.74 16.39 6.18
N TYR A 567 19.33 15.88 7.35
CA TYR A 567 17.99 15.34 7.56
C TYR A 567 17.52 15.46 9.01
N ASP A 568 16.21 15.50 9.18
CA ASP A 568 15.54 15.28 10.46
C ASP A 568 15.07 13.83 10.52
N ASN A 569 15.53 13.11 11.54
CA ASN A 569 15.17 11.72 11.74
C ASN A 569 13.90 11.63 12.60
N ASN A 570 12.82 11.22 12.00
CA ASN A 570 11.51 11.01 12.63
C ASN A 570 11.19 9.53 12.93
N SER A 571 12.17 8.66 12.77
CA SER A 571 12.07 7.23 13.01
C SER A 571 12.95 6.76 14.17
N LEU A 572 12.87 5.46 14.49
CA LEU A 572 13.75 4.82 15.46
C LEU A 572 15.04 4.25 14.84
N GLY A 573 15.23 4.47 13.54
CA GLY A 573 16.48 4.15 12.85
C GLY A 573 17.64 5.03 13.31
N ILE A 574 18.85 4.54 13.20
CA ILE A 574 20.09 5.25 13.56
C ILE A 574 21.10 5.21 12.42
N ASP A 575 22.00 6.18 12.36
CA ASP A 575 23.18 6.12 11.49
C ASP A 575 24.20 5.14 12.06
N LEU A 576 24.30 3.95 11.49
CA LEU A 576 25.19 2.89 11.98
C LEU A 576 26.69 3.20 11.80
N LEU A 577 27.08 4.25 11.10
CA LEU A 577 28.48 4.66 11.07
C LEU A 577 28.86 5.43 12.33
N ASN A 578 27.94 6.24 12.87
CA ASN A 578 28.20 7.17 13.96
C ASN A 578 27.48 6.82 15.27
N GLU A 579 26.41 6.03 15.20
CA GLU A 579 25.54 5.70 16.33
C GLU A 579 25.54 4.18 16.59
N SER A 580 25.08 3.76 17.76
CA SER A 580 24.92 2.35 18.12
C SER A 580 23.77 2.14 19.07
N ARG A 581 23.18 0.96 19.04
CA ARG A 581 22.19 0.50 20.01
C ARG A 581 22.50 -0.92 20.46
N ARG A 582 21.94 -1.32 21.60
CA ARG A 582 22.22 -2.62 22.21
C ARG A 582 21.53 -3.77 21.48
N TYR A 583 20.35 -3.54 20.94
CA TYR A 583 19.50 -4.55 20.33
C TYR A 583 18.86 -4.06 19.03
N ALA A 584 18.57 -4.94 18.10
CA ALA A 584 17.61 -4.75 17.05
C ALA A 584 16.24 -5.30 17.47
N PHE A 585 15.13 -4.68 17.03
CA PHE A 585 13.77 -5.18 17.22
C PHE A 585 13.08 -5.33 15.87
N PHE A 586 12.18 -6.29 15.78
CA PHE A 586 11.47 -6.66 14.56
C PHE A 586 10.22 -7.45 14.89
N VAL A 587 9.32 -7.60 13.92
CA VAL A 587 8.09 -8.37 14.12
C VAL A 587 7.94 -9.48 13.08
N SER A 588 7.13 -10.46 13.40
CA SER A 588 6.41 -11.29 12.44
C SER A 588 4.92 -10.94 12.49
N ASP A 589 4.05 -11.74 11.90
CA ASP A 589 2.60 -11.49 11.91
C ASP A 589 2.00 -11.44 13.32
N ASP A 590 2.58 -12.19 14.26
CA ASP A 590 2.07 -12.37 15.62
C ASP A 590 3.14 -12.41 16.71
N HIS A 591 4.40 -12.15 16.38
CA HIS A 591 5.49 -12.12 17.35
C HIS A 591 6.28 -10.82 17.27
N LEU A 592 6.78 -10.38 18.44
CA LEU A 592 7.81 -9.36 18.58
C LEU A 592 9.13 -10.05 18.92
N GLY A 593 10.18 -9.72 18.16
CA GLY A 593 11.54 -10.24 18.33
C GLY A 593 12.52 -9.15 18.72
N VAL A 594 13.52 -9.49 19.53
CA VAL A 594 14.66 -8.62 19.90
C VAL A 594 15.94 -9.45 19.86
N SER A 595 17.01 -8.92 19.27
CA SER A 595 18.29 -9.63 19.20
C SER A 595 19.49 -8.69 19.34
N ASP A 596 20.55 -9.19 20.00
CA ASP A 596 21.88 -8.58 20.01
C ASP A 596 22.89 -9.28 19.08
N GLY A 597 22.43 -10.32 18.37
CA GLY A 597 23.26 -11.16 17.51
C GLY A 597 23.83 -12.42 18.19
N GLU A 598 23.82 -12.48 19.52
CA GLU A 598 24.17 -13.67 20.31
C GLU A 598 22.93 -14.26 20.99
N TYR A 599 22.04 -13.43 21.50
CA TYR A 599 20.77 -13.81 22.14
C TYR A 599 19.61 -13.30 21.30
N PHE A 600 18.51 -14.07 21.41
CA PHE A 600 17.26 -13.78 20.74
C PHE A 600 16.09 -13.97 21.74
N TRP A 601 15.40 -12.86 22.01
CA TRP A 601 14.17 -12.84 22.79
C TRP A 601 12.98 -12.72 21.85
N CYS A 602 11.88 -13.45 22.14
CA CYS A 602 10.63 -13.29 21.39
C CYS A 602 9.40 -13.36 22.29
N TYR A 603 8.33 -12.69 21.87
CA TYR A 603 7.03 -12.66 22.52
C TYR A 603 5.91 -12.89 21.52
N GLY A 604 5.09 -13.91 21.72
CA GLY A 604 3.92 -14.22 20.89
C GLY A 604 2.67 -13.50 21.40
N LEU A 605 2.04 -12.68 20.56
CA LEU A 605 0.84 -11.92 20.92
C LEU A 605 -0.36 -12.78 21.27
N HIS A 606 -0.57 -13.86 20.52
CA HIS A 606 -1.71 -14.76 20.71
C HIS A 606 -1.47 -15.78 21.82
N THR A 607 -0.26 -16.31 21.89
CA THR A 607 0.12 -17.32 22.87
C THR A 607 0.45 -16.70 24.22
N GLN A 608 0.78 -15.41 24.27
CA GLN A 608 1.36 -14.68 25.41
C GLN A 608 2.61 -15.38 25.96
N ARG A 609 3.23 -16.19 25.11
CA ARG A 609 4.45 -16.92 25.46
C ARG A 609 5.66 -16.04 25.16
N GLU A 610 6.59 -16.08 26.10
CA GLU A 610 7.85 -15.39 26.05
C GLU A 610 8.98 -16.41 26.09
N CYS A 611 10.01 -16.24 25.28
CA CYS A 611 11.19 -17.09 25.23
C CYS A 611 12.46 -16.27 25.08
N LEU A 612 13.55 -16.77 25.66
CA LEU A 612 14.90 -16.25 25.45
C LEU A 612 15.79 -17.39 24.98
N TYR A 613 16.46 -17.23 23.87
CA TYR A 613 17.37 -18.22 23.30
C TYR A 613 18.78 -17.66 23.16
N ARG A 614 19.79 -18.50 23.28
CA ARG A 614 21.08 -18.23 22.66
C ARG A 614 20.99 -18.70 21.22
N ILE A 615 21.44 -17.84 20.28
CA ILE A 615 21.38 -18.18 18.85
C ILE A 615 22.21 -19.42 18.59
N GLY A 616 21.63 -20.44 17.94
CA GLY A 616 22.20 -21.76 17.75
C GLY A 616 21.75 -22.82 18.77
N SER A 617 21.02 -22.43 19.86
CA SER A 617 20.43 -23.37 20.84
C SER A 617 18.91 -23.18 20.90
N GLY A 618 18.18 -24.31 21.03
CA GLY A 618 16.71 -24.30 21.18
C GLY A 618 16.22 -24.20 22.64
N ASP A 619 17.13 -24.08 23.61
CA ASP A 619 16.78 -24.04 25.02
C ASP A 619 16.27 -22.66 25.43
N ASP A 620 15.12 -22.63 26.12
CA ASP A 620 14.61 -21.38 26.72
C ASP A 620 15.38 -21.02 27.98
N LEU A 621 16.13 -19.92 27.92
CA LEU A 621 17.05 -19.47 28.97
C LEU A 621 16.43 -18.47 29.96
N ARG A 622 15.14 -18.13 29.88
CA ARG A 622 14.53 -17.09 30.74
C ARG A 622 14.70 -17.36 32.24
N SER A 623 14.62 -18.61 32.65
CA SER A 623 14.83 -18.98 34.06
C SER A 623 16.28 -18.93 34.50
N LEU A 624 17.23 -19.01 33.56
CA LEU A 624 18.67 -18.97 33.82
C LEU A 624 19.22 -17.55 33.72
N GLU A 625 18.66 -16.72 32.80
CA GLU A 625 19.08 -15.33 32.55
C GLU A 625 17.88 -14.36 32.65
N PRO A 626 17.21 -14.26 33.82
CA PRO A 626 15.98 -13.48 33.95
C PRO A 626 16.19 -11.96 33.76
N GLU A 627 17.35 -11.42 34.12
CA GLU A 627 17.68 -10.00 33.96
C GLU A 627 17.82 -9.64 32.47
N ARG A 628 18.50 -10.48 31.69
CA ARG A 628 18.63 -10.31 30.24
C ARG A 628 17.26 -10.40 29.56
N ALA A 629 16.44 -11.38 29.91
CA ALA A 629 15.10 -11.51 29.35
C ALA A 629 14.24 -10.27 29.65
N ALA A 630 14.29 -9.76 30.87
CA ALA A 630 13.57 -8.55 31.28
C ALA A 630 14.07 -7.29 30.52
N ASP A 631 15.37 -7.15 30.33
CA ASP A 631 15.99 -6.01 29.61
C ASP A 631 15.61 -6.04 28.11
N MET A 632 15.76 -7.18 27.43
CA MET A 632 15.37 -7.33 26.01
C MET A 632 13.85 -7.13 25.83
N ARG A 633 13.03 -7.63 26.76
CA ARG A 633 11.59 -7.39 26.77
C ARG A 633 11.29 -5.88 26.89
N ALA A 634 11.89 -5.19 27.86
CA ALA A 634 11.67 -3.77 28.04
C ALA A 634 12.05 -2.98 26.78
N PHE A 635 13.20 -3.31 26.18
CA PHE A 635 13.62 -2.68 24.93
C PHE A 635 12.59 -2.89 23.80
N GLY A 636 12.24 -4.13 23.46
CA GLY A 636 11.35 -4.42 22.34
C GLY A 636 9.95 -3.82 22.51
N MET A 637 9.38 -3.93 23.72
CA MET A 637 8.04 -3.42 24.02
C MET A 637 7.96 -1.90 23.94
N ASN A 638 8.94 -1.16 24.50
CA ASN A 638 8.98 0.30 24.44
C ASN A 638 9.27 0.81 23.02
N MET A 639 10.23 0.20 22.32
CA MET A 639 10.53 0.56 20.94
C MET A 639 9.30 0.38 20.03
N GLN A 640 8.61 -0.75 20.12
CA GLN A 640 7.41 -0.98 19.31
C GLN A 640 6.25 -0.06 19.75
N ARG A 641 6.12 0.25 21.05
CA ARG A 641 5.11 1.22 21.52
C ARG A 641 5.30 2.58 20.87
N VAL A 642 6.52 3.14 20.91
CA VAL A 642 6.84 4.44 20.35
C VAL A 642 6.77 4.43 18.82
N ASN A 643 7.22 3.37 18.16
CA ASN A 643 7.07 3.21 16.72
C ASN A 643 5.60 3.26 16.27
N LEU A 644 4.71 2.54 16.96
CA LEU A 644 3.28 2.56 16.66
C LEU A 644 2.62 3.90 17.00
N MET A 645 3.06 4.57 18.05
CA MET A 645 2.63 5.94 18.38
C MET A 645 3.04 6.94 17.28
N ALA A 646 4.27 6.82 16.75
CA ALA A 646 4.75 7.69 15.68
C ALA A 646 3.88 7.57 14.42
N ILE A 647 3.44 6.36 14.08
CA ILE A 647 2.53 6.12 12.96
C ILE A 647 1.12 6.67 13.28
N ASP A 648 0.56 6.36 14.45
CA ASP A 648 -0.80 6.77 14.84
C ASP A 648 -0.94 8.30 14.99
N LYS A 649 0.09 8.95 15.54
CA LYS A 649 0.13 10.40 15.77
C LYS A 649 0.74 11.19 14.60
N LYS A 650 1.00 10.53 13.46
CA LYS A 650 1.57 11.12 12.25
C LYS A 650 2.90 11.85 12.44
N TRP A 651 3.75 11.38 13.35
CA TRP A 651 5.12 11.89 13.47
C TRP A 651 5.97 11.50 12.25
N THR A 652 5.41 10.68 11.35
CA THR A 652 6.01 10.25 10.09
C THR A 652 6.12 11.37 9.05
N GLU A 653 5.28 12.42 9.19
CA GLU A 653 5.17 13.52 8.23
C GLU A 653 6.41 14.44 8.27
N PRO A 654 6.71 15.20 7.19
CA PRO A 654 7.78 16.18 7.18
C PRO A 654 7.66 17.20 8.30
N CYS A 655 8.80 17.68 8.79
CA CYS A 655 8.85 18.88 9.62
C CYS A 655 8.61 20.09 8.72
N GLU A 656 7.58 20.92 9.01
CA GLU A 656 7.32 22.17 8.29
C GLU A 656 8.43 23.19 8.48
#